data_8282f51cc37f51f05c62a2356892d0be
#
_entry.id   8282f51cc37f51f05c62a2356892d0be
#
_cell.length_a   1.000
_cell.length_b   1.000
_cell.length_c   1.000
_cell.angle_alpha   90.00
_cell.angle_beta   90.00
_cell.angle_gamma   90.00
#
_symmetry.space_group_name_H-M   'P 1'
#
loop_
_entity.id
_entity.type
_entity.pdbx_description
1 polymer ?
#
loop_
_entity_poly.entity_id
_entity_poly.type
_entity_poly.pdbx_seq_one_letter_code
_entity_poly.pdbx_strand_id
1 'polypeptide(L)'
;MPTHNTFVTRFDKFSSWHCRAQILFCAWLFPAWQWMAIPSAYALDTNKRLSDLMHQSWSVDEGLPHSTVRAIAQTADGYLWFATHEGAVRFDGVSFSVFNQESAPALVGSGIASLLKAADGSLILGLRDRGLVRLVGGKKFETLDPTGILPAGSVSLLAEDAKGAIWAGVDNAGIARIGRNPTDDSRLFTIDDGLPANNVNAVRVLQSGALWVGTPRGLAVFRDGKFVPNPTGIWLDTASIAAIVEDREKRLWIATNGQGVAVREGQTWRRVGRSEGLASDALTRMMVDRNGGVWIGSLEGIYRLKGARIERFGAPDGFTNNNVRDIFEDGEGGVWIGTDSGVNRFRDATITTWGVRKGIVEEFTRAVMEDQRGGLWVGTSDGLFSIAGEVTGRYGRQQGLLNGAVLSLAQDASGTIWIGTNGGGIHRLKGEKIEELSTKLGISDVPVRAIVAARDGTLWLGTSAGLVQSSWKSNVAPRVWLRADGLPSEQINALYEDTAGRLWIGTRNGLAVIEPGGKTVNGRELGVTATVLAINVDTDGRLWISTNRGLNVVEANKATGKFAMRHLSQSEGIPAQAYFSVLDDHGGFLWTCGNRGIVRLAKEEIAEFVAGTRKSLQPTYYGRADGMATAQCNGASQPAAWRTRDGRLLFATARGVAIVEPGRETTRDLSAPPVNIKDVLVDSERVVLEVGRRINIPAGKHRVEIAYVGLSLADPEKVRYRYRLIGFDPDWVEAGRESKAIFTNIRPGTYRFQVAASRVGGPWSAVGAELELEQEAHFYESQWFKWLASLLIIVAGVGAYWARVAQLNVRGRQLQSMVDERTLALEQERQKLEATNQEKARLLVQVAEAAKSYEKLSKEDGLTGLANRRELDRNLALEFTRATRNERPLSLALADIDYFKKINDQYSHAVGDDVLRAVARILVDGCRNHDTVGRYGGEEFLLVLPETDAQAAWHICERMRKTIENYDWKAIAADLSVTISFGISTRAADDKSAERLLALADTRLYQSKTDGRNRVTR
;
A
#
# COMPACT_ATOMS: atom_id res chain seq x y z
N MET A 1 -62.25 40.89 -25.08
CA MET A 1 -63.47 41.37 -24.37
C MET A 1 -64.54 40.32 -24.54
N PRO A 2 -65.37 40.17 -23.61
CA PRO A 2 -65.22 39.96 -22.17
C PRO A 2 -65.71 38.51 -21.80
N THR A 3 -65.76 37.89 -20.63
CA THR A 3 -66.13 38.24 -19.30
C THR A 3 -66.05 36.98 -18.43
N HIS A 4 -65.48 37.11 -17.29
CA HIS A 4 -66.00 36.86 -15.94
C HIS A 4 -66.77 35.56 -15.71
N ASN A 5 -66.38 34.72 -14.83
CA ASN A 5 -66.44 34.76 -13.35
C ASN A 5 -66.97 33.44 -12.77
N THR A 6 -66.36 33.07 -11.67
CA THR A 6 -66.90 32.23 -10.56
C THR A 6 -67.22 30.76 -10.79
N PHE A 7 -66.36 29.93 -10.21
CA PHE A 7 -66.78 28.87 -9.29
C PHE A 7 -65.55 28.46 -8.42
N VAL A 8 -65.40 29.17 -7.32
CA VAL A 8 -64.68 28.72 -6.14
C VAL A 8 -65.70 27.99 -5.21
N THR A 9 -65.19 26.98 -4.48
CA THR A 9 -65.85 26.20 -3.44
C THR A 9 -66.52 24.90 -3.88
N ARG A 10 -65.71 23.82 -3.69
CA ARG A 10 -66.06 22.50 -3.16
C ARG A 10 -65.14 21.40 -3.66
N PHE A 11 -63.94 21.38 -3.13
CA PHE A 11 -63.10 20.15 -3.15
C PHE A 11 -62.08 20.22 -2.02
N ASP A 12 -62.54 20.27 -0.83
CA ASP A 12 -61.70 20.11 0.36
C ASP A 12 -62.38 19.13 1.33
N LYS A 13 -62.31 17.83 1.04
CA LYS A 13 -62.53 16.74 2.05
C LYS A 13 -62.20 15.32 1.53
N PHE A 14 -61.60 15.14 0.37
CA PHE A 14 -61.30 13.79 -0.12
C PHE A 14 -59.80 13.48 -0.32
N SER A 15 -58.84 14.39 -0.03
CA SER A 15 -57.40 14.19 -0.22
C SER A 15 -56.65 13.74 1.04
N SER A 16 -57.30 13.73 2.23
CA SER A 16 -56.56 13.43 3.46
C SER A 16 -56.49 11.93 3.85
N TRP A 17 -57.30 11.07 3.20
CA TRP A 17 -57.30 9.63 3.52
C TRP A 17 -56.37 8.81 2.64
N HIS A 18 -56.16 9.19 1.39
CA HIS A 18 -55.23 8.48 0.48
C HIS A 18 -53.75 8.79 0.80
N CYS A 19 -53.43 9.99 1.25
CA CYS A 19 -52.06 10.30 1.67
C CYS A 19 -51.65 9.63 2.98
N ARG A 20 -52.59 9.43 3.92
CA ARG A 20 -52.28 8.72 5.17
C ARG A 20 -52.16 7.20 4.98
N ALA A 21 -52.86 6.62 4.02
CA ALA A 21 -52.74 5.20 3.68
C ALA A 21 -51.42 4.91 2.91
N GLN A 22 -50.98 5.81 2.04
CA GLN A 22 -49.69 5.66 1.32
C GLN A 22 -48.49 5.90 2.23
N ILE A 23 -48.56 6.83 3.19
CA ILE A 23 -47.49 7.05 4.17
C ILE A 23 -47.38 5.88 5.17
N LEU A 24 -48.49 5.27 5.56
CA LEU A 24 -48.49 4.08 6.43
C LEU A 24 -48.06 2.80 5.67
N PHE A 25 -48.35 2.68 4.37
CA PHE A 25 -47.87 1.56 3.55
C PHE A 25 -46.41 1.69 3.20
N CYS A 26 -45.87 2.89 2.96
CA CYS A 26 -44.42 3.12 2.80
C CYS A 26 -43.65 2.97 4.12
N ALA A 27 -44.25 3.32 5.28
CA ALA A 27 -43.58 3.16 6.59
C ALA A 27 -43.50 1.70 7.06
N TRP A 28 -44.31 0.78 6.52
CA TRP A 28 -44.23 -0.67 6.79
C TRP A 28 -43.35 -1.44 5.78
N LEU A 29 -43.08 -0.90 4.61
CA LEU A 29 -42.16 -1.50 3.63
C LEU A 29 -40.70 -1.05 3.84
N PHE A 30 -40.47 0.08 4.53
CA PHE A 30 -39.09 0.56 4.79
C PHE A 30 -38.30 -0.31 5.78
N PRO A 31 -38.85 -0.92 6.84
CA PRO A 31 -38.07 -1.85 7.66
C PRO A 31 -37.85 -3.24 7.00
N ALA A 32 -38.70 -3.65 6.04
CA ALA A 32 -38.51 -4.94 5.35
C ALA A 32 -37.42 -4.88 4.27
N TRP A 33 -37.14 -3.70 3.70
CA TRP A 33 -36.04 -3.52 2.72
C TRP A 33 -34.69 -3.29 3.39
N GLN A 34 -34.66 -2.78 4.64
CA GLN A 34 -33.40 -2.69 5.40
C GLN A 34 -32.90 -4.05 5.92
N TRP A 35 -33.76 -5.11 5.90
CA TRP A 35 -33.33 -6.46 6.26
C TRP A 35 -32.88 -7.34 5.08
N MET A 36 -32.92 -6.82 3.83
CA MET A 36 -32.49 -7.56 2.63
C MET A 36 -31.11 -7.15 2.06
N ALA A 37 -30.35 -6.28 2.72
CA ALA A 37 -29.01 -5.94 2.30
C ALA A 37 -28.02 -6.07 3.46
N ILE A 38 -27.95 -7.27 4.08
CA ILE A 38 -26.69 -7.70 4.68
C ILE A 38 -25.87 -8.20 3.50
N PRO A 39 -24.78 -7.51 3.10
CA PRO A 39 -23.88 -8.07 2.11
C PRO A 39 -23.40 -9.42 2.67
N SER A 40 -23.67 -10.48 1.94
CA SER A 40 -23.14 -11.81 2.25
C SER A 40 -21.63 -11.67 2.33
N ALA A 41 -21.08 -11.68 3.53
CA ALA A 41 -19.64 -11.78 3.70
C ALA A 41 -19.20 -13.05 2.98
N TYR A 42 -18.36 -12.88 1.98
CA TYR A 42 -17.89 -13.98 1.13
C TYR A 42 -17.03 -14.92 1.97
N ALA A 43 -17.54 -16.11 2.26
CA ALA A 43 -16.76 -17.21 2.79
C ALA A 43 -16.00 -17.90 1.65
N LEU A 44 -14.99 -18.71 2.00
CA LEU A 44 -14.13 -19.42 1.05
C LEU A 44 -14.94 -20.22 0.00
N ASP A 45 -14.52 -20.12 -1.26
CA ASP A 45 -15.11 -20.93 -2.33
C ASP A 45 -14.89 -22.42 -2.04
N THR A 46 -16.00 -23.09 -1.83
CA THR A 46 -16.01 -24.50 -1.44
C THR A 46 -15.69 -25.44 -2.59
N ASN A 47 -15.72 -24.97 -3.85
CA ASN A 47 -15.36 -25.77 -5.03
C ASN A 47 -13.86 -25.78 -5.26
N LYS A 48 -13.13 -24.79 -4.71
CA LYS A 48 -11.66 -24.77 -4.75
C LYS A 48 -11.07 -25.81 -3.82
N ARG A 49 -10.01 -26.48 -4.27
CA ARG A 49 -9.18 -27.33 -3.41
C ARG A 49 -8.45 -26.48 -2.38
N LEU A 50 -8.12 -27.09 -1.24
CA LEU A 50 -7.33 -26.43 -0.19
C LEU A 50 -5.97 -25.93 -0.73
N SER A 51 -5.38 -26.71 -1.66
CA SER A 51 -4.16 -26.34 -2.38
C SER A 51 -4.30 -25.13 -3.32
N ASP A 52 -5.52 -24.78 -3.72
CA ASP A 52 -5.80 -23.68 -4.65
C ASP A 52 -6.16 -22.39 -3.91
N LEU A 53 -6.36 -22.46 -2.59
CA LEU A 53 -6.52 -21.30 -1.73
C LEU A 53 -5.17 -20.61 -1.52
N MET A 54 -5.20 -19.30 -1.36
CA MET A 54 -4.02 -18.56 -0.96
C MET A 54 -3.69 -18.87 0.50
N HIS A 55 -2.50 -19.39 0.74
CA HIS A 55 -1.95 -19.64 2.06
C HIS A 55 -0.93 -18.57 2.41
N GLN A 56 -1.08 -18.01 3.59
CA GLN A 56 -0.14 -17.07 4.21
C GLN A 56 0.18 -17.57 5.61
N SER A 57 1.39 -17.31 6.08
CA SER A 57 1.84 -17.69 7.42
C SER A 57 2.63 -16.58 8.08
N TRP A 58 2.54 -16.51 9.38
CA TRP A 58 3.33 -15.64 10.23
C TRP A 58 3.92 -16.45 11.36
N SER A 59 5.22 -16.42 11.45
CA SER A 59 6.03 -16.95 12.54
C SER A 59 6.69 -15.80 13.32
N VAL A 60 7.60 -16.10 14.20
CA VAL A 60 8.40 -15.07 14.87
C VAL A 60 9.26 -14.29 13.87
N ASP A 61 9.70 -14.93 12.80
CA ASP A 61 10.50 -14.29 11.75
C ASP A 61 9.69 -13.23 10.96
N GLU A 62 8.36 -13.41 10.83
CA GLU A 62 7.46 -12.44 10.24
C GLU A 62 6.86 -11.46 11.26
N GLY A 63 7.41 -11.40 12.47
CA GLY A 63 7.05 -10.42 13.48
C GLY A 63 5.95 -10.84 14.46
N LEU A 64 5.52 -12.11 14.47
CA LEU A 64 4.64 -12.63 15.53
C LEU A 64 5.43 -12.67 16.85
N PRO A 65 4.94 -12.05 17.93
CA PRO A 65 5.71 -11.91 19.17
C PRO A 65 6.07 -13.23 19.86
N HIS A 66 5.26 -14.27 19.70
CA HIS A 66 5.50 -15.59 20.24
C HIS A 66 5.06 -16.69 19.28
N SER A 67 5.81 -17.79 19.22
CA SER A 67 5.58 -18.90 18.27
C SER A 67 4.21 -19.58 18.45
N THR A 68 3.77 -19.84 19.67
CA THR A 68 2.55 -20.60 19.93
C THR A 68 1.32 -19.69 19.98
N VAL A 69 0.33 -19.95 19.09
CA VAL A 69 -0.97 -19.30 19.06
C VAL A 69 -2.04 -20.30 19.52
N ARG A 70 -2.62 -20.08 20.71
CA ARG A 70 -3.55 -21.00 21.38
C ARG A 70 -5.02 -20.78 21.04
N ALA A 71 -5.40 -19.52 20.85
CA ALA A 71 -6.76 -19.13 20.49
C ALA A 71 -6.76 -17.89 19.61
N ILE A 72 -7.80 -17.75 18.78
CA ILE A 72 -7.98 -16.66 17.84
C ILE A 72 -9.39 -16.11 17.97
N ALA A 73 -9.54 -14.79 18.02
CA ALA A 73 -10.83 -14.12 18.03
C ALA A 73 -10.78 -12.82 17.25
N GLN A 74 -11.93 -12.32 16.82
CA GLN A 74 -12.05 -11.00 16.16
C GLN A 74 -13.03 -10.12 16.93
N THR A 75 -12.60 -8.92 17.29
CA THR A 75 -13.45 -7.90 17.93
C THR A 75 -14.34 -7.17 16.91
N ALA A 76 -15.37 -6.47 17.38
CA ALA A 76 -16.33 -5.79 16.51
C ALA A 76 -15.71 -4.63 15.70
N ASP A 77 -14.61 -4.04 16.18
CA ASP A 77 -13.80 -3.03 15.52
C ASP A 77 -12.92 -3.59 14.38
N GLY A 78 -12.94 -4.92 14.18
CA GLY A 78 -12.28 -5.62 13.08
C GLY A 78 -10.88 -6.17 13.38
N TYR A 79 -10.29 -5.85 14.54
CA TYR A 79 -8.99 -6.41 14.92
C TYR A 79 -9.05 -7.92 15.18
N LEU A 80 -8.02 -8.64 14.75
CA LEU A 80 -7.76 -10.00 15.21
C LEU A 80 -6.93 -10.00 16.49
N TRP A 81 -7.27 -10.96 17.36
CA TRP A 81 -6.58 -11.19 18.61
C TRP A 81 -6.07 -12.62 18.68
N PHE A 82 -4.84 -12.78 19.11
CA PHE A 82 -4.19 -14.07 19.31
C PHE A 82 -3.82 -14.25 20.78
N ALA A 83 -4.19 -15.40 21.33
CA ALA A 83 -3.75 -15.83 22.67
C ALA A 83 -2.36 -16.44 22.58
N THR A 84 -1.40 -15.86 23.26
CA THR A 84 -0.01 -16.33 23.30
C THR A 84 0.50 -16.48 24.74
N HIS A 85 1.70 -17.04 24.90
CA HIS A 85 2.34 -17.16 26.20
C HIS A 85 2.84 -15.80 26.75
N GLU A 86 3.13 -14.84 25.89
CA GLU A 86 3.63 -13.52 26.28
C GLU A 86 2.52 -12.48 26.44
N GLY A 87 1.27 -12.83 26.13
CA GLY A 87 0.14 -11.95 26.26
C GLY A 87 -0.91 -12.10 25.19
N ALA A 88 -1.83 -11.13 25.15
CA ALA A 88 -2.80 -10.96 24.09
C ALA A 88 -2.15 -10.16 22.97
N VAL A 89 -2.15 -10.70 21.76
CA VAL A 89 -1.57 -10.07 20.58
C VAL A 89 -2.68 -9.59 19.66
N ARG A 90 -2.73 -8.29 19.40
CA ARG A 90 -3.67 -7.67 18.46
C ARG A 90 -3.02 -7.50 17.10
N PHE A 91 -3.73 -7.87 16.04
CA PHE A 91 -3.29 -7.76 14.65
C PHE A 91 -4.23 -6.88 13.83
N ASP A 92 -3.68 -5.94 13.09
CA ASP A 92 -4.43 -4.98 12.26
C ASP A 92 -4.41 -5.31 10.75
N GLY A 93 -3.90 -6.48 10.39
CA GLY A 93 -3.68 -6.89 9.00
C GLY A 93 -2.24 -6.66 8.51
N VAL A 94 -1.47 -5.80 9.19
CA VAL A 94 -0.10 -5.42 8.82
C VAL A 94 0.87 -5.65 9.97
N SER A 95 0.50 -5.29 11.19
CA SER A 95 1.40 -5.27 12.35
C SER A 95 0.78 -5.87 13.60
N PHE A 96 1.63 -6.41 14.46
CA PHE A 96 1.26 -6.97 15.75
C PHE A 96 1.48 -5.95 16.88
N SER A 97 0.56 -5.94 17.85
CA SER A 97 0.67 -5.17 19.10
C SER A 97 0.47 -6.11 20.27
N VAL A 98 1.39 -6.14 21.22
CA VAL A 98 1.35 -7.04 22.39
C VAL A 98 0.76 -6.31 23.59
N PHE A 99 -0.12 -7.00 24.31
CA PHE A 99 -0.68 -6.57 25.58
C PHE A 99 -0.34 -7.63 26.63
N ASN A 100 0.49 -7.27 27.58
CA ASN A 100 0.97 -8.10 28.69
C ASN A 100 0.74 -7.39 30.02
N GLN A 101 1.25 -7.94 31.13
CA GLN A 101 1.09 -7.36 32.46
C GLN A 101 1.67 -5.94 32.59
N GLU A 102 2.73 -5.60 31.84
CA GLU A 102 3.34 -4.25 31.86
C GLU A 102 2.44 -3.22 31.21
N SER A 103 1.85 -3.56 30.06
CA SER A 103 0.97 -2.67 29.29
C SER A 103 -0.50 -2.69 29.76
N ALA A 104 -0.90 -3.76 30.45
CA ALA A 104 -2.26 -3.99 30.97
C ALA A 104 -2.20 -4.77 32.27
N PRO A 105 -2.13 -4.10 33.45
CA PRO A 105 -1.94 -4.76 34.76
C PRO A 105 -2.99 -5.81 35.13
N ALA A 106 -4.17 -5.78 34.49
CA ALA A 106 -5.19 -6.81 34.67
C ALA A 106 -4.78 -8.18 34.10
N LEU A 107 -3.80 -8.22 33.18
CA LEU A 107 -3.26 -9.46 32.58
C LEU A 107 -2.17 -10.06 33.48
N VAL A 108 -2.59 -10.54 34.68
CA VAL A 108 -1.67 -11.15 35.65
C VAL A 108 -1.04 -12.42 35.08
N GLY A 109 0.29 -12.54 35.13
CA GLY A 109 1.03 -13.68 34.58
C GLY A 109 1.23 -13.64 33.05
N SER A 110 0.74 -12.62 32.36
CA SER A 110 0.87 -12.35 30.93
C SER A 110 0.33 -13.40 29.96
N GLY A 111 0.43 -14.70 30.25
CA GLY A 111 0.01 -15.77 29.32
C GLY A 111 -1.51 -15.89 29.15
N ILE A 112 -1.98 -15.90 27.89
CA ILE A 112 -3.39 -16.09 27.54
C ILE A 112 -3.59 -17.51 27.02
N ALA A 113 -4.63 -18.21 27.53
CA ALA A 113 -4.95 -19.58 27.15
C ALA A 113 -6.13 -19.67 26.19
N SER A 114 -7.14 -18.79 26.34
CA SER A 114 -8.35 -18.81 25.53
C SER A 114 -8.90 -17.40 25.28
N LEU A 115 -9.67 -17.24 24.20
CA LEU A 115 -10.34 -16.02 23.80
C LEU A 115 -11.81 -16.31 23.47
N LEU A 116 -12.68 -15.40 23.83
CA LEU A 116 -14.10 -15.44 23.47
C LEU A 116 -14.60 -14.03 23.15
N LYS A 117 -15.18 -13.84 21.98
CA LYS A 117 -15.99 -12.65 21.69
C LYS A 117 -17.37 -12.83 22.30
N ALA A 118 -17.69 -12.03 23.31
CA ALA A 118 -19.01 -12.03 23.94
C ALA A 118 -20.07 -11.38 23.05
N ALA A 119 -21.35 -11.68 23.32
CA ALA A 119 -22.49 -11.14 22.56
C ALA A 119 -22.60 -9.62 22.63
N ASP A 120 -22.10 -9.00 23.71
CA ASP A 120 -22.04 -7.53 23.86
C ASP A 120 -20.88 -6.87 23.11
N GLY A 121 -20.09 -7.65 22.35
CA GLY A 121 -18.96 -7.20 21.57
C GLY A 121 -17.65 -7.09 22.34
N SER A 122 -17.63 -7.33 23.65
CA SER A 122 -16.39 -7.37 24.45
C SER A 122 -15.59 -8.65 24.15
N LEU A 123 -14.28 -8.61 24.38
CA LEU A 123 -13.41 -9.77 24.29
C LEU A 123 -13.09 -10.29 25.70
N ILE A 124 -13.39 -11.56 25.94
CA ILE A 124 -13.06 -12.25 27.19
C ILE A 124 -11.78 -13.03 26.99
N LEU A 125 -10.84 -12.89 27.91
CA LEU A 125 -9.54 -13.54 27.88
C LEU A 125 -9.43 -14.48 29.09
N GLY A 126 -9.17 -15.76 28.83
CA GLY A 126 -8.82 -16.75 29.86
C GLY A 126 -7.31 -16.75 30.07
N LEU A 127 -6.88 -16.48 31.31
CA LEU A 127 -5.48 -16.45 31.67
C LEU A 127 -4.93 -17.88 31.91
N ARG A 128 -3.63 -18.05 31.74
CA ARG A 128 -2.97 -19.35 31.91
C ARG A 128 -2.81 -19.75 33.38
N ASP A 129 -2.59 -18.80 34.24
CA ASP A 129 -2.29 -19.10 35.63
C ASP A 129 -3.55 -19.07 36.51
N ARG A 130 -4.34 -18.03 36.38
CA ARG A 130 -5.63 -17.88 37.04
C ARG A 130 -6.38 -16.64 36.53
N GLY A 131 -7.69 -16.79 36.33
CA GLY A 131 -8.62 -15.68 36.18
C GLY A 131 -9.12 -15.43 34.76
N LEU A 132 -10.07 -14.52 34.70
CA LEU A 132 -10.68 -14.01 33.47
C LEU A 132 -10.52 -12.50 33.41
N VAL A 133 -10.23 -12.01 32.23
CA VAL A 133 -10.14 -10.58 31.94
C VAL A 133 -11.06 -10.23 30.77
N ARG A 134 -11.71 -9.09 30.86
CA ARG A 134 -12.59 -8.55 29.83
C ARG A 134 -11.96 -7.32 29.22
N LEU A 135 -11.87 -7.28 27.91
CA LEU A 135 -11.50 -6.09 27.16
C LEU A 135 -12.77 -5.35 26.71
N VAL A 136 -12.96 -4.15 27.25
CA VAL A 136 -14.11 -3.29 26.97
C VAL A 136 -13.69 -2.16 26.02
N GLY A 137 -14.48 -1.93 24.97
CA GLY A 137 -14.23 -0.85 24.01
C GLY A 137 -12.90 -0.94 23.27
N GLY A 138 -12.29 -2.14 23.20
CA GLY A 138 -11.03 -2.38 22.54
C GLY A 138 -9.79 -1.79 23.22
N LYS A 139 -9.92 -1.23 24.45
CA LYS A 139 -8.84 -0.48 25.12
C LYS A 139 -8.66 -0.78 26.61
N LYS A 140 -9.69 -1.05 27.34
CA LYS A 140 -9.65 -1.22 28.80
C LYS A 140 -9.77 -2.68 29.21
N PHE A 141 -8.77 -3.20 29.91
CA PHE A 141 -8.76 -4.54 30.49
C PHE A 141 -9.29 -4.48 31.91
N GLU A 142 -10.32 -5.31 32.23
CA GLU A 142 -10.97 -5.40 33.53
C GLU A 142 -11.04 -6.85 33.97
N THR A 143 -10.77 -7.12 35.25
CA THR A 143 -10.92 -8.46 35.83
C THR A 143 -12.39 -8.84 35.91
N LEU A 144 -12.74 -10.03 35.38
CA LEU A 144 -14.14 -10.49 35.30
C LEU A 144 -14.54 -11.42 36.50
N ASP A 145 -13.59 -11.97 37.23
CA ASP A 145 -13.84 -12.81 38.41
C ASP A 145 -13.49 -12.08 39.71
N PRO A 146 -14.32 -11.11 40.17
CA PRO A 146 -14.07 -10.38 41.42
C PRO A 146 -14.31 -11.22 42.67
N THR A 147 -14.99 -12.35 42.55
CA THR A 147 -15.35 -13.26 43.68
C THR A 147 -14.32 -14.34 43.91
N GLY A 148 -13.36 -14.52 42.96
CA GLY A 148 -12.31 -15.50 43.08
C GLY A 148 -12.76 -16.97 43.03
N ILE A 149 -13.88 -17.25 42.35
CA ILE A 149 -14.45 -18.60 42.19
C ILE A 149 -13.56 -19.50 41.32
N LEU A 150 -12.81 -18.92 40.40
CA LEU A 150 -11.91 -19.66 39.55
C LEU A 150 -10.75 -20.21 40.39
N PRO A 151 -10.54 -21.55 40.42
CA PRO A 151 -9.37 -22.14 41.03
C PRO A 151 -8.08 -21.72 40.30
N ALA A 152 -6.93 -21.96 40.92
CA ALA A 152 -5.66 -21.86 40.24
C ALA A 152 -5.61 -22.89 39.11
N GLY A 153 -5.16 -22.44 37.94
CA GLY A 153 -5.09 -23.21 36.70
C GLY A 153 -5.40 -22.39 35.45
N SER A 154 -5.03 -22.97 34.34
CA SER A 154 -5.25 -22.32 33.01
C SER A 154 -6.72 -22.36 32.63
N VAL A 155 -7.28 -21.20 32.30
CA VAL A 155 -8.65 -21.09 31.74
C VAL A 155 -8.55 -21.34 30.23
N SER A 156 -8.62 -22.62 29.85
CA SER A 156 -8.32 -23.07 28.48
C SER A 156 -9.50 -23.03 27.53
N LEU A 157 -10.73 -22.93 28.04
CA LEU A 157 -11.96 -22.92 27.26
C LEU A 157 -12.94 -21.86 27.76
N LEU A 158 -13.65 -21.25 26.84
CA LEU A 158 -14.68 -20.25 27.12
C LEU A 158 -15.90 -20.46 26.22
N ALA A 159 -17.09 -20.29 26.80
CA ALA A 159 -18.35 -20.19 26.07
C ALA A 159 -19.29 -19.22 26.77
N GLU A 160 -20.21 -18.61 26.04
CA GLU A 160 -21.25 -17.74 26.58
C GLU A 160 -22.62 -18.42 26.40
N ASP A 161 -23.43 -18.46 27.45
CA ASP A 161 -24.78 -18.99 27.36
C ASP A 161 -25.79 -17.91 26.88
N ALA A 162 -27.01 -18.33 26.57
CA ALA A 162 -28.08 -17.44 26.10
C ALA A 162 -28.47 -16.32 27.10
N LYS A 163 -28.06 -16.44 28.37
CA LYS A 163 -28.29 -15.45 29.43
C LYS A 163 -27.11 -14.50 29.61
N GLY A 164 -26.02 -14.69 28.83
CA GLY A 164 -24.79 -13.91 28.88
C GLY A 164 -23.84 -14.32 30.01
N ALA A 165 -24.04 -15.47 30.66
CA ALA A 165 -23.07 -16.01 31.61
C ALA A 165 -21.90 -16.71 30.88
N ILE A 166 -20.70 -16.51 31.38
CA ILE A 166 -19.49 -17.09 30.82
C ILE A 166 -19.19 -18.42 31.46
N TRP A 167 -19.05 -19.46 30.67
CA TRP A 167 -18.61 -20.78 31.07
C TRP A 167 -17.12 -20.92 30.80
N ALA A 168 -16.35 -21.14 31.84
CA ALA A 168 -14.91 -21.17 31.82
C ALA A 168 -14.37 -22.54 32.24
N GLY A 169 -13.79 -23.30 31.31
CA GLY A 169 -13.12 -24.57 31.62
C GLY A 169 -11.72 -24.31 32.18
N VAL A 170 -11.46 -24.77 33.39
CA VAL A 170 -10.17 -24.65 34.06
C VAL A 170 -9.48 -26.01 34.04
N ASP A 171 -8.26 -26.04 33.60
CA ASP A 171 -7.48 -27.28 33.43
C ASP A 171 -7.45 -28.08 34.73
N ASN A 172 -7.88 -29.36 34.67
CA ASN A 172 -7.96 -30.31 35.78
C ASN A 172 -8.85 -29.92 36.98
N ALA A 173 -9.61 -28.80 36.88
CA ALA A 173 -10.39 -28.29 38.01
C ALA A 173 -11.91 -28.31 37.77
N GLY A 174 -12.35 -28.48 36.53
CA GLY A 174 -13.76 -28.48 36.19
C GLY A 174 -14.15 -27.31 35.27
N ILE A 175 -15.42 -26.93 35.31
CA ILE A 175 -15.96 -25.81 34.55
C ILE A 175 -16.68 -24.84 35.47
N ALA A 176 -16.31 -23.57 35.44
CA ALA A 176 -16.97 -22.52 36.21
C ALA A 176 -18.00 -21.79 35.34
N ARG A 177 -19.17 -21.50 35.92
CA ARG A 177 -20.14 -20.54 35.40
C ARG A 177 -19.94 -19.20 36.10
N ILE A 178 -19.66 -18.16 35.39
CA ILE A 178 -19.51 -16.78 35.86
C ILE A 178 -20.73 -15.98 35.40
N GLY A 179 -21.52 -15.52 36.35
CA GLY A 179 -22.69 -14.71 36.05
C GLY A 179 -22.33 -13.36 35.44
N ARG A 180 -23.27 -12.80 34.71
CA ARG A 180 -23.08 -11.49 34.06
C ARG A 180 -22.99 -10.36 35.08
N ASN A 181 -23.78 -10.45 36.14
CA ASN A 181 -23.83 -9.49 37.23
C ASN A 181 -23.26 -10.11 38.52
N PRO A 182 -22.78 -9.29 39.48
CA PRO A 182 -22.26 -9.78 40.77
C PRO A 182 -23.31 -10.55 41.63
N THR A 183 -24.59 -10.35 41.36
CA THR A 183 -25.72 -11.02 42.04
C THR A 183 -26.10 -12.34 41.39
N ASP A 184 -25.53 -12.65 40.21
CA ASP A 184 -25.84 -13.91 39.52
C ASP A 184 -25.12 -15.07 40.17
N ASP A 185 -25.76 -16.26 40.13
CA ASP A 185 -25.18 -17.49 40.69
C ASP A 185 -23.92 -17.92 39.91
N SER A 186 -22.78 -17.61 40.46
CA SER A 186 -21.47 -18.05 39.95
C SER A 186 -21.00 -19.29 40.71
N ARG A 187 -20.65 -20.37 39.97
CA ARG A 187 -20.35 -21.67 40.59
C ARG A 187 -19.35 -22.47 39.74
N LEU A 188 -18.51 -23.23 40.44
CA LEU A 188 -17.64 -24.26 39.87
C LEU A 188 -18.37 -25.61 39.87
N PHE A 189 -18.30 -26.33 38.78
CA PHE A 189 -18.84 -27.65 38.54
C PHE A 189 -17.70 -28.66 38.34
N THR A 190 -17.82 -29.82 39.01
CA THR A 190 -16.80 -30.88 39.04
C THR A 190 -17.44 -32.24 38.73
N ILE A 191 -16.65 -33.31 38.92
CA ILE A 191 -17.18 -34.68 38.85
C ILE A 191 -18.34 -34.90 39.84
N ASP A 192 -18.31 -34.23 40.99
CA ASP A 192 -19.37 -34.33 42.01
C ASP A 192 -20.70 -33.71 41.49
N ASP A 193 -20.64 -32.85 40.52
CA ASP A 193 -21.78 -32.23 39.83
C ASP A 193 -22.18 -32.97 38.55
N GLY A 194 -21.60 -34.15 38.29
CA GLY A 194 -21.92 -35.03 37.19
C GLY A 194 -21.05 -34.88 35.90
N LEU A 195 -19.93 -34.16 35.97
CA LEU A 195 -18.96 -34.15 34.87
C LEU A 195 -18.28 -35.55 34.78
N PRO A 196 -18.07 -36.10 33.54
CA PRO A 196 -17.34 -37.36 33.38
C PRO A 196 -15.87 -37.28 33.80
N ALA A 197 -15.27 -36.09 33.77
CA ALA A 197 -13.93 -35.76 34.27
C ALA A 197 -13.80 -34.26 34.53
N ASN A 198 -12.92 -33.87 35.50
CA ASN A 198 -12.65 -32.45 35.78
C ASN A 198 -11.84 -31.77 34.65
N ASN A 199 -11.16 -32.52 33.80
CA ASN A 199 -10.53 -31.93 32.62
C ASN A 199 -11.56 -31.77 31.53
N VAL A 200 -11.89 -30.53 31.18
CA VAL A 200 -12.83 -30.19 30.10
C VAL A 200 -12.06 -29.80 28.86
N ASN A 201 -12.25 -30.57 27.77
CA ASN A 201 -11.54 -30.34 26.51
C ASN A 201 -12.37 -29.57 25.46
N ALA A 202 -13.71 -29.58 25.59
CA ALA A 202 -14.62 -28.91 24.70
C ALA A 202 -15.84 -28.39 25.44
N VAL A 203 -16.31 -27.21 25.09
CA VAL A 203 -17.55 -26.62 25.57
C VAL A 203 -18.29 -25.98 24.41
N ARG A 204 -19.59 -26.23 24.29
CA ARG A 204 -20.41 -25.65 23.24
C ARG A 204 -21.85 -25.41 23.71
N VAL A 205 -22.34 -24.20 23.50
CA VAL A 205 -23.75 -23.89 23.58
C VAL A 205 -24.36 -24.09 22.19
N LEU A 206 -25.29 -25.04 22.07
CA LEU A 206 -25.96 -25.33 20.81
C LEU A 206 -27.02 -24.26 20.48
N GLN A 207 -27.51 -24.24 19.26
CA GLN A 207 -28.61 -23.34 18.82
C GLN A 207 -29.88 -23.55 19.63
N SER A 208 -30.07 -24.75 20.19
CA SER A 208 -31.18 -25.06 21.13
C SER A 208 -31.03 -24.43 22.52
N GLY A 209 -29.89 -23.80 22.82
CA GLY A 209 -29.51 -23.30 24.14
C GLY A 209 -28.92 -24.35 25.07
N ALA A 210 -28.82 -25.63 24.65
CA ALA A 210 -28.24 -26.69 25.46
C ALA A 210 -26.71 -26.55 25.54
N LEU A 211 -26.16 -26.58 26.75
CA LEU A 211 -24.71 -26.57 26.95
C LEU A 211 -24.17 -28.01 26.93
N TRP A 212 -23.27 -28.28 26.01
CA TRP A 212 -22.57 -29.56 25.85
C TRP A 212 -21.11 -29.40 26.28
N VAL A 213 -20.62 -30.38 27.00
CA VAL A 213 -19.24 -30.45 27.50
C VAL A 213 -18.62 -31.78 27.08
N GLY A 214 -17.43 -31.70 26.52
CA GLY A 214 -16.59 -32.84 26.15
C GLY A 214 -15.41 -32.97 27.11
N THR A 215 -15.18 -34.19 27.57
CA THR A 215 -14.09 -34.53 28.50
C THR A 215 -13.24 -35.68 27.96
N PRO A 216 -12.10 -36.04 28.54
CA PRO A 216 -11.35 -37.22 28.16
C PRO A 216 -12.12 -38.54 28.35
N ARG A 217 -13.27 -38.52 29.07
CA ARG A 217 -14.07 -39.70 29.41
C ARG A 217 -15.53 -39.57 28.93
N GLY A 218 -15.75 -38.90 27.79
CA GLY A 218 -17.09 -38.81 27.18
C GLY A 218 -17.73 -37.43 27.29
N LEU A 219 -19.03 -37.40 27.02
CA LEU A 219 -19.86 -36.21 26.88
C LEU A 219 -20.78 -36.00 28.07
N ALA A 220 -21.02 -34.73 28.42
CA ALA A 220 -22.08 -34.36 29.37
C ALA A 220 -22.89 -33.16 28.84
N VAL A 221 -24.13 -33.06 29.27
CA VAL A 221 -25.07 -31.97 28.97
C VAL A 221 -25.52 -31.33 30.26
N PHE A 222 -25.51 -30.01 30.31
CA PHE A 222 -26.02 -29.29 31.47
C PHE A 222 -27.54 -29.25 31.47
N ARG A 223 -28.16 -29.78 32.50
CA ARG A 223 -29.64 -29.81 32.71
C ARG A 223 -29.95 -29.66 34.20
N ASP A 224 -30.95 -28.89 34.51
CA ASP A 224 -31.51 -28.70 35.87
C ASP A 224 -30.41 -28.43 36.94
N GLY A 225 -29.43 -27.59 36.56
CA GLY A 225 -28.35 -27.18 37.46
C GLY A 225 -27.22 -28.18 37.65
N LYS A 226 -27.19 -29.29 36.92
CA LYS A 226 -26.18 -30.35 36.98
C LYS A 226 -25.71 -30.79 35.59
N PHE A 227 -24.53 -31.37 35.51
CA PHE A 227 -24.11 -32.10 34.33
C PHE A 227 -24.64 -33.52 34.38
N VAL A 228 -25.20 -33.96 33.29
CA VAL A 228 -25.70 -35.30 33.12
C VAL A 228 -24.90 -35.94 31.99
N PRO A 229 -24.24 -37.09 32.22
CA PRO A 229 -23.64 -37.87 31.15
C PRO A 229 -24.65 -38.08 30.02
N ASN A 230 -24.28 -37.82 28.80
CA ASN A 230 -25.20 -37.98 27.68
C ASN A 230 -24.82 -39.25 26.92
N PRO A 231 -25.41 -40.42 27.27
CA PRO A 231 -25.13 -41.66 26.58
C PRO A 231 -25.60 -41.55 25.11
N THR A 232 -24.68 -41.68 24.20
CA THR A 232 -24.96 -41.70 22.76
C THR A 232 -25.32 -43.10 22.24
N GLY A 233 -25.03 -44.10 23.07
CA GLY A 233 -25.18 -45.50 22.70
C GLY A 233 -24.14 -45.99 21.70
N ILE A 234 -23.07 -45.20 21.51
CA ILE A 234 -21.95 -45.52 20.57
C ILE A 234 -20.62 -45.31 21.31
N TRP A 235 -19.52 -45.56 20.59
CA TRP A 235 -18.13 -45.43 21.10
C TRP A 235 -17.77 -44.03 21.69
N LEU A 236 -18.57 -42.98 21.45
CA LEU A 236 -18.39 -41.65 22.01
C LEU A 236 -18.54 -41.59 23.56
N ASP A 237 -19.28 -42.51 24.15
CA ASP A 237 -19.59 -42.50 25.61
C ASP A 237 -18.34 -42.63 26.47
N THR A 238 -17.26 -43.19 25.92
CA THR A 238 -15.96 -43.34 26.58
C THR A 238 -14.82 -42.67 25.86
N ALA A 239 -15.09 -42.02 24.75
CA ALA A 239 -14.08 -41.39 23.92
C ALA A 239 -13.52 -40.11 24.54
N SER A 240 -12.26 -39.82 24.30
CA SER A 240 -11.67 -38.52 24.61
C SER A 240 -12.16 -37.49 23.63
N ILE A 241 -13.08 -36.63 24.05
CA ILE A 241 -13.68 -35.60 23.21
C ILE A 241 -12.73 -34.41 23.08
N ALA A 242 -12.47 -33.99 21.85
CA ALA A 242 -11.55 -32.88 21.52
C ALA A 242 -12.29 -31.58 21.11
N ALA A 243 -13.38 -31.69 20.35
CA ALA A 243 -14.19 -30.56 19.92
C ALA A 243 -15.64 -30.94 19.66
N ILE A 244 -16.55 -29.97 19.82
CA ILE A 244 -17.99 -30.10 19.58
C ILE A 244 -18.42 -28.89 18.76
N VAL A 245 -19.01 -29.11 17.57
CA VAL A 245 -19.58 -28.05 16.75
C VAL A 245 -20.93 -28.45 16.17
N GLU A 246 -21.80 -27.48 15.98
CA GLU A 246 -23.11 -27.64 15.32
C GLU A 246 -23.08 -26.82 14.02
N ASP A 247 -23.46 -27.46 12.91
CA ASP A 247 -23.54 -26.78 11.63
C ASP A 247 -24.92 -26.10 11.40
N ARG A 248 -25.07 -25.47 10.23
CA ARG A 248 -26.31 -24.75 9.89
C ARG A 248 -27.53 -25.67 9.69
N GLU A 249 -27.27 -26.88 9.29
CA GLU A 249 -28.27 -27.95 9.15
C GLU A 249 -28.58 -28.63 10.49
N LYS A 250 -28.06 -28.09 11.61
CA LYS A 250 -28.18 -28.62 12.98
C LYS A 250 -27.57 -30.03 13.14
N ARG A 251 -26.65 -30.42 12.25
CA ARG A 251 -25.89 -31.65 12.48
C ARG A 251 -24.83 -31.40 13.55
N LEU A 252 -24.69 -32.33 14.46
CA LEU A 252 -23.71 -32.25 15.51
C LEU A 252 -22.46 -33.02 15.10
N TRP A 253 -21.34 -32.33 15.09
CA TRP A 253 -20.03 -32.87 14.77
C TRP A 253 -19.18 -32.95 16.04
N ILE A 254 -18.65 -34.11 16.36
CA ILE A 254 -17.84 -34.35 17.57
C ILE A 254 -16.50 -34.93 17.15
N ALA A 255 -15.42 -34.19 17.37
CA ALA A 255 -14.07 -34.67 17.14
C ALA A 255 -13.54 -35.36 18.39
N THR A 256 -12.80 -36.44 18.22
CA THR A 256 -12.19 -37.20 19.30
C THR A 256 -10.67 -37.26 19.15
N ASN A 257 -9.98 -37.43 20.24
CA ASN A 257 -8.56 -37.71 20.23
C ASN A 257 -8.35 -39.24 20.17
N GLY A 258 -8.15 -39.79 18.98
CA GLY A 258 -7.81 -41.20 18.75
C GLY A 258 -8.90 -42.04 18.09
N GLN A 259 -10.13 -41.53 17.87
CA GLN A 259 -11.23 -42.29 17.27
C GLN A 259 -11.95 -41.62 16.09
N GLY A 260 -11.41 -40.47 15.56
CA GLY A 260 -11.98 -39.72 14.44
C GLY A 260 -13.15 -38.84 14.84
N VAL A 261 -14.05 -38.58 13.92
CA VAL A 261 -15.21 -37.67 14.07
C VAL A 261 -16.51 -38.48 14.05
N ALA A 262 -17.40 -38.17 14.99
CA ALA A 262 -18.79 -38.60 14.93
C ALA A 262 -19.68 -37.47 14.42
N VAL A 263 -20.58 -37.81 13.49
CA VAL A 263 -21.53 -36.87 12.90
C VAL A 263 -22.95 -37.40 13.20
N ARG A 264 -23.74 -36.55 13.86
CA ARG A 264 -25.15 -36.86 14.13
C ARG A 264 -26.02 -36.16 13.08
N GLU A 265 -26.80 -36.99 12.34
CA GLU A 265 -27.78 -36.56 11.36
C GLU A 265 -29.15 -37.04 11.83
N GLY A 266 -29.99 -36.18 12.42
CA GLY A 266 -31.21 -36.58 13.04
C GLY A 266 -30.99 -37.49 14.25
N GLN A 267 -31.39 -38.76 14.15
CA GLN A 267 -31.17 -39.77 15.21
C GLN A 267 -29.98 -40.71 14.94
N THR A 268 -29.38 -40.65 13.76
CA THR A 268 -28.31 -41.55 13.38
C THR A 268 -26.95 -40.94 13.56
N TRP A 269 -25.97 -41.78 13.92
CA TRP A 269 -24.58 -41.40 14.07
C TRP A 269 -23.74 -42.04 12.95
N ARG A 270 -22.92 -41.26 12.28
CA ARG A 270 -21.93 -41.71 11.33
C ARG A 270 -20.52 -41.40 11.80
N ARG A 271 -19.59 -42.32 11.59
CA ARG A 271 -18.16 -42.10 11.86
C ARG A 271 -17.46 -41.62 10.60
N VAL A 272 -16.51 -40.68 10.76
CA VAL A 272 -15.52 -40.27 9.77
C VAL A 272 -14.14 -40.46 10.38
N GLY A 273 -13.37 -41.37 9.82
CA GLY A 273 -12.05 -41.75 10.34
C GLY A 273 -11.05 -41.99 9.21
N ARG A 274 -10.08 -42.87 9.46
CA ARG A 274 -9.05 -43.22 8.48
C ARG A 274 -9.61 -43.90 7.23
N SER A 275 -10.62 -44.72 7.37
CA SER A 275 -11.33 -45.40 6.26
C SER A 275 -11.96 -44.39 5.29
N GLU A 276 -12.39 -43.22 5.75
CA GLU A 276 -12.98 -42.16 4.97
C GLU A 276 -11.96 -41.13 4.46
N GLY A 277 -10.67 -41.23 4.86
CA GLY A 277 -9.57 -40.42 4.34
C GLY A 277 -8.90 -39.47 5.35
N LEU A 278 -9.23 -39.54 6.64
CA LEU A 278 -8.45 -38.85 7.64
C LEU A 278 -7.11 -39.59 7.88
N ALA A 279 -5.97 -38.94 7.67
CA ALA A 279 -4.66 -39.55 7.93
C ALA A 279 -4.39 -39.72 9.44
N SER A 280 -5.01 -38.91 10.29
CA SER A 280 -4.87 -38.95 11.75
C SER A 280 -6.23 -38.96 12.45
N ASP A 281 -6.37 -39.81 13.46
CA ASP A 281 -7.51 -39.81 14.37
C ASP A 281 -7.29 -38.95 15.63
N ALA A 282 -6.05 -38.44 15.83
CA ALA A 282 -5.68 -37.52 16.92
C ALA A 282 -6.10 -36.09 16.60
N LEU A 283 -7.38 -35.80 16.77
CA LEU A 283 -7.98 -34.52 16.42
C LEU A 283 -7.92 -33.56 17.62
N THR A 284 -7.78 -32.28 17.37
CA THR A 284 -7.56 -31.24 18.39
C THR A 284 -8.65 -30.17 18.41
N ARG A 285 -9.09 -29.69 17.26
CA ARG A 285 -10.06 -28.60 17.11
C ARG A 285 -10.98 -28.85 15.92
N MET A 286 -12.11 -28.17 15.90
CA MET A 286 -13.03 -28.23 14.78
C MET A 286 -13.82 -26.93 14.64
N MET A 287 -14.09 -26.52 13.41
CA MET A 287 -14.89 -25.35 13.07
C MET A 287 -15.73 -25.65 11.81
N VAL A 288 -16.89 -25.04 11.69
CA VAL A 288 -17.70 -25.03 10.46
C VAL A 288 -17.64 -23.63 9.87
N ASP A 289 -17.15 -23.49 8.65
CA ASP A 289 -17.12 -22.22 7.95
C ASP A 289 -18.52 -21.78 7.47
N ARG A 290 -18.65 -20.51 7.07
CA ARG A 290 -19.95 -19.93 6.63
C ARG A 290 -20.55 -20.62 5.41
N ASN A 291 -19.77 -21.35 4.62
CA ASN A 291 -20.22 -22.12 3.47
C ASN A 291 -20.46 -23.60 3.79
N GLY A 292 -20.41 -24.00 5.07
CA GLY A 292 -20.67 -25.34 5.55
C GLY A 292 -19.50 -26.32 5.36
N GLY A 293 -18.30 -25.81 5.05
CA GLY A 293 -17.08 -26.62 5.08
C GLY A 293 -16.65 -26.90 6.53
N VAL A 294 -16.39 -28.18 6.83
CA VAL A 294 -15.93 -28.57 8.17
C VAL A 294 -14.41 -28.62 8.21
N TRP A 295 -13.83 -27.81 9.05
CA TRP A 295 -12.38 -27.73 9.27
C TRP A 295 -12.02 -28.53 10.53
N ILE A 296 -11.02 -29.39 10.43
CA ILE A 296 -10.61 -30.28 11.53
C ILE A 296 -9.11 -30.18 11.73
N GLY A 297 -8.71 -29.66 12.88
CA GLY A 297 -7.32 -29.65 13.33
C GLY A 297 -6.90 -30.98 13.92
N SER A 298 -5.65 -31.35 13.67
CA SER A 298 -5.02 -32.54 14.20
C SER A 298 -3.58 -32.28 14.63
N LEU A 299 -2.89 -33.33 15.09
CA LEU A 299 -1.43 -33.31 15.31
C LEU A 299 -0.63 -33.46 14.01
N GLU A 300 -1.30 -33.72 12.88
CA GLU A 300 -0.69 -33.91 11.57
C GLU A 300 -1.13 -32.88 10.53
N GLY A 301 -1.67 -31.75 10.95
CA GLY A 301 -2.11 -30.64 10.10
C GLY A 301 -3.61 -30.43 10.17
N ILE A 302 -4.11 -29.74 9.14
CA ILE A 302 -5.52 -29.35 9.02
C ILE A 302 -6.22 -30.17 7.94
N TYR A 303 -7.46 -30.56 8.17
CA TYR A 303 -8.35 -31.15 7.19
C TYR A 303 -9.51 -30.22 6.88
N ARG A 304 -9.99 -30.26 5.64
CA ARG A 304 -11.23 -29.63 5.19
C ARG A 304 -12.14 -30.70 4.61
N LEU A 305 -13.34 -30.83 5.17
CA LEU A 305 -14.35 -31.76 4.71
C LEU A 305 -15.48 -30.99 4.03
N LYS A 306 -15.86 -31.42 2.85
CA LYS A 306 -17.07 -30.95 2.17
C LYS A 306 -17.72 -32.10 1.39
N GLY A 307 -18.92 -32.50 1.79
CA GLY A 307 -19.55 -33.70 1.29
C GLY A 307 -18.70 -34.95 1.51
N ALA A 308 -18.39 -35.67 0.46
CA ALA A 308 -17.49 -36.86 0.49
C ALA A 308 -15.98 -36.50 0.36
N ARG A 309 -15.66 -35.24 0.09
CA ARG A 309 -14.27 -34.81 -0.15
C ARG A 309 -13.57 -34.44 1.13
N ILE A 310 -12.45 -35.08 1.42
CA ILE A 310 -11.55 -34.77 2.51
C ILE A 310 -10.22 -34.34 1.92
N GLU A 311 -9.76 -33.15 2.30
CA GLU A 311 -8.47 -32.59 1.90
C GLU A 311 -7.61 -32.36 3.12
N ARG A 312 -6.30 -32.53 2.98
CA ARG A 312 -5.31 -32.29 4.02
C ARG A 312 -4.31 -31.21 3.58
N PHE A 313 -3.83 -30.44 4.55
CA PHE A 313 -2.73 -29.52 4.40
C PHE A 313 -1.84 -29.55 5.64
N GLY A 314 -0.53 -29.69 5.46
CA GLY A 314 0.41 -29.85 6.56
C GLY A 314 1.77 -29.21 6.29
N ALA A 315 2.75 -29.53 7.14
CA ALA A 315 4.11 -28.96 7.01
C ALA A 315 4.76 -29.16 5.62
N PRO A 316 4.60 -30.30 4.94
CA PRO A 316 5.10 -30.45 3.58
C PRO A 316 4.49 -29.46 2.58
N ASP A 317 3.29 -28.94 2.87
CA ASP A 317 2.58 -27.97 2.03
C ASP A 317 2.90 -26.51 2.39
N GLY A 318 3.77 -26.28 3.39
CA GLY A 318 4.14 -24.94 3.86
C GLY A 318 3.40 -24.49 5.13
N PHE A 319 2.74 -25.42 5.85
CA PHE A 319 2.13 -25.10 7.15
C PHE A 319 3.21 -24.84 8.21
N THR A 320 3.02 -23.86 9.09
CA THR A 320 4.05 -23.48 10.09
C THR A 320 4.37 -24.61 11.08
N ASN A 321 3.35 -25.38 11.47
CA ASN A 321 3.47 -26.57 12.31
C ASN A 321 2.21 -27.43 12.18
N ASN A 322 2.35 -28.74 12.26
CA ASN A 322 1.23 -29.68 12.13
C ASN A 322 0.28 -29.67 13.34
N ASN A 323 0.72 -29.25 14.52
CA ASN A 323 -0.10 -29.24 15.72
C ASN A 323 -1.06 -28.04 15.72
N VAL A 324 -2.31 -28.27 15.35
CA VAL A 324 -3.35 -27.25 15.30
C VAL A 324 -3.92 -26.98 16.69
N ARG A 325 -3.89 -25.72 17.11
CA ARG A 325 -4.36 -25.26 18.42
C ARG A 325 -5.73 -24.60 18.37
N ASP A 326 -6.00 -23.86 17.29
CA ASP A 326 -7.29 -23.21 17.08
C ASP A 326 -7.59 -22.99 15.61
N ILE A 327 -8.86 -22.82 15.26
CA ILE A 327 -9.35 -22.55 13.89
C ILE A 327 -10.43 -21.48 14.00
N PHE A 328 -10.29 -20.41 13.24
CA PHE A 328 -11.16 -19.25 13.29
C PHE A 328 -11.45 -18.69 11.89
N GLU A 329 -12.69 -18.34 11.58
CA GLU A 329 -13.06 -17.65 10.34
C GLU A 329 -13.30 -16.15 10.65
N ASP A 330 -12.54 -15.29 9.98
CA ASP A 330 -12.64 -13.83 10.14
C ASP A 330 -13.89 -13.23 9.45
N GLY A 331 -14.13 -11.94 9.71
CA GLY A 331 -15.27 -11.22 9.11
C GLY A 331 -15.22 -11.13 7.59
N GLU A 332 -14.05 -11.24 6.97
CA GLU A 332 -13.83 -11.19 5.52
C GLU A 332 -13.79 -12.60 4.88
N GLY A 333 -14.05 -13.68 5.66
CA GLY A 333 -14.10 -15.06 5.20
C GLY A 333 -12.75 -15.75 5.12
N GLY A 334 -11.69 -15.17 5.65
CA GLY A 334 -10.40 -15.82 5.80
C GLY A 334 -10.42 -16.83 6.95
N VAL A 335 -9.89 -18.03 6.74
CA VAL A 335 -9.74 -19.05 7.79
C VAL A 335 -8.34 -19.00 8.37
N TRP A 336 -8.28 -18.72 9.67
CA TRP A 336 -7.05 -18.59 10.45
C TRP A 336 -6.83 -19.84 11.31
N ILE A 337 -5.60 -20.31 11.37
CA ILE A 337 -5.23 -21.52 12.09
C ILE A 337 -4.01 -21.22 12.95
N GLY A 338 -4.21 -21.28 14.27
CA GLY A 338 -3.16 -21.17 15.26
C GLY A 338 -2.45 -22.51 15.44
N THR A 339 -1.11 -22.48 15.51
CA THR A 339 -0.26 -23.67 15.72
C THR A 339 0.78 -23.42 16.83
N ASP A 340 1.64 -24.41 17.09
CA ASP A 340 2.76 -24.26 18.03
C ASP A 340 3.93 -23.42 17.45
N SER A 341 3.95 -23.15 16.15
CA SER A 341 5.04 -22.39 15.50
C SER A 341 4.56 -21.23 14.66
N GLY A 342 3.38 -20.67 14.95
CA GLY A 342 2.84 -19.51 14.25
C GLY A 342 1.36 -19.63 13.95
N VAL A 343 0.91 -18.70 13.10
CA VAL A 343 -0.46 -18.64 12.59
C VAL A 343 -0.46 -18.77 11.08
N ASN A 344 -1.42 -19.49 10.55
CA ASN A 344 -1.63 -19.68 9.12
C ASN A 344 -3.00 -19.12 8.73
N ARG A 345 -3.12 -18.65 7.50
CA ARG A 345 -4.34 -18.12 6.95
C ARG A 345 -4.61 -18.69 5.59
N PHE A 346 -5.83 -19.16 5.37
CA PHE A 346 -6.36 -19.50 4.06
C PHE A 346 -7.40 -18.48 3.63
N ARG A 347 -7.31 -18.03 2.37
CA ARG A 347 -8.31 -17.15 1.77
C ARG A 347 -8.45 -17.40 0.28
N ASP A 348 -9.55 -16.97 -0.31
CA ASP A 348 -9.70 -16.98 -1.74
C ASP A 348 -8.70 -16.04 -2.40
N ALA A 349 -7.99 -16.55 -3.39
CA ALA A 349 -7.13 -15.76 -4.23
C ALA A 349 -7.89 -15.30 -5.48
N THR A 350 -7.65 -14.05 -5.91
CA THR A 350 -8.10 -13.56 -7.21
C THR A 350 -7.34 -14.23 -8.34
N ILE A 351 -6.08 -14.56 -8.06
CA ILE A 351 -5.16 -15.21 -8.98
C ILE A 351 -4.67 -16.50 -8.34
N THR A 352 -4.83 -17.62 -9.03
CA THR A 352 -4.23 -18.89 -8.63
C THR A 352 -2.95 -19.11 -9.42
N THR A 353 -1.98 -19.81 -8.84
CA THR A 353 -0.73 -20.15 -9.53
C THR A 353 -0.59 -21.65 -9.66
N TRP A 354 -0.42 -22.12 -10.90
CA TRP A 354 -0.01 -23.50 -11.16
C TRP A 354 1.52 -23.59 -11.19
N GLY A 355 2.07 -24.37 -10.31
CA GLY A 355 3.51 -24.58 -10.18
C GLY A 355 3.82 -26.01 -9.73
N VAL A 356 4.86 -26.19 -8.91
CA VAL A 356 5.33 -27.51 -8.43
C VAL A 356 4.24 -28.34 -7.77
N ARG A 357 3.35 -27.72 -7.01
CA ARG A 357 2.21 -28.42 -6.37
C ARG A 357 1.23 -29.07 -7.33
N LYS A 358 1.21 -28.62 -8.59
CA LYS A 358 0.39 -29.21 -9.67
C LYS A 358 1.21 -30.09 -10.63
N GLY A 359 2.47 -30.39 -10.25
CA GLY A 359 3.34 -31.27 -11.02
C GLY A 359 4.21 -30.61 -12.09
N ILE A 360 4.18 -29.27 -12.20
CA ILE A 360 5.16 -28.52 -13.02
C ILE A 360 6.46 -28.45 -12.22
N VAL A 361 7.35 -29.40 -12.45
CA VAL A 361 8.60 -29.54 -11.68
C VAL A 361 9.53 -28.33 -11.84
N GLU A 362 9.51 -27.70 -13.03
CA GLU A 362 10.27 -26.48 -13.33
C GLU A 362 9.34 -25.26 -13.27
N GLU A 363 9.52 -24.40 -12.31
CA GLU A 363 8.65 -23.24 -12.06
C GLU A 363 8.80 -22.11 -13.08
N PHE A 364 9.96 -21.97 -13.74
CA PHE A 364 10.21 -20.87 -14.67
C PHE A 364 9.47 -21.11 -16.01
N THR A 365 8.22 -20.64 -16.09
CA THR A 365 7.38 -20.80 -17.28
C THR A 365 7.65 -19.69 -18.30
N ARG A 366 7.55 -20.01 -19.59
CA ARG A 366 7.84 -19.10 -20.71
C ARG A 366 6.67 -18.94 -21.67
N ALA A 367 6.04 -20.03 -22.06
CA ALA A 367 4.94 -20.04 -23.01
C ALA A 367 3.74 -20.83 -22.46
N VAL A 368 2.53 -20.36 -22.73
CA VAL A 368 1.29 -20.99 -22.29
C VAL A 368 0.27 -20.99 -23.43
N MET A 369 -0.35 -22.10 -23.73
CA MET A 369 -1.28 -22.26 -24.86
C MET A 369 -2.37 -23.29 -24.52
N GLU A 370 -3.60 -23.04 -24.97
CA GLU A 370 -4.66 -24.03 -25.04
C GLU A 370 -4.77 -24.55 -26.49
N ASP A 371 -4.75 -25.87 -26.67
CA ASP A 371 -4.90 -26.47 -27.99
C ASP A 371 -6.38 -26.54 -28.44
N GLN A 372 -6.62 -26.97 -29.68
CA GLN A 372 -7.95 -27.10 -30.25
C GLN A 372 -8.84 -28.11 -29.51
N ARG A 373 -8.29 -28.97 -28.67
CA ARG A 373 -9.02 -30.00 -27.89
C ARG A 373 -9.28 -29.56 -26.46
N GLY A 374 -8.80 -28.37 -26.08
CA GLY A 374 -8.90 -27.84 -24.71
C GLY A 374 -7.77 -28.28 -23.78
N GLY A 375 -6.77 -28.99 -24.30
CA GLY A 375 -5.56 -29.34 -23.56
C GLY A 375 -4.66 -28.12 -23.36
N LEU A 376 -4.17 -27.89 -22.11
CA LEU A 376 -3.26 -26.80 -21.81
C LEU A 376 -1.80 -27.25 -21.96
N TRP A 377 -1.00 -26.40 -22.57
CA TRP A 377 0.42 -26.62 -22.81
C TRP A 377 1.24 -25.54 -22.15
N VAL A 378 2.25 -25.93 -21.38
CA VAL A 378 3.14 -25.00 -20.66
C VAL A 378 4.59 -25.29 -21.02
N GLY A 379 5.20 -24.33 -21.67
CA GLY A 379 6.64 -24.34 -21.97
C GLY A 379 7.43 -23.74 -20.83
N THR A 380 8.44 -24.45 -20.34
CA THR A 380 9.30 -24.04 -19.22
C THR A 380 10.78 -23.97 -19.64
N SER A 381 11.69 -23.71 -18.70
CA SER A 381 13.14 -23.77 -18.93
C SER A 381 13.65 -25.20 -19.13
N ASP A 382 12.91 -26.23 -18.75
CA ASP A 382 13.34 -27.64 -18.81
C ASP A 382 12.30 -28.59 -19.42
N GLY A 383 11.46 -28.11 -20.28
CA GLY A 383 10.53 -28.97 -21.04
C GLY A 383 9.20 -28.33 -21.34
N LEU A 384 8.38 -29.13 -22.00
CA LEU A 384 6.98 -28.87 -22.30
C LEU A 384 6.11 -29.77 -21.44
N PHE A 385 5.09 -29.21 -20.84
CA PHE A 385 4.10 -29.93 -20.03
C PHE A 385 2.72 -29.85 -20.66
N SER A 386 2.00 -30.99 -20.69
CA SER A 386 0.57 -31.00 -20.98
C SER A 386 -0.22 -31.13 -19.68
N ILE A 387 -1.33 -30.40 -19.58
CA ILE A 387 -2.13 -30.28 -18.38
C ILE A 387 -3.62 -30.49 -18.70
N ALA A 388 -4.25 -31.45 -18.03
CA ALA A 388 -5.68 -31.70 -18.06
C ALA A 388 -6.18 -31.84 -16.60
N GLY A 389 -6.27 -30.71 -15.89
CA GLY A 389 -6.50 -30.68 -14.44
C GLY A 389 -5.22 -30.88 -13.60
N GLU A 390 -4.42 -31.87 -13.96
CA GLU A 390 -3.07 -32.16 -13.44
C GLU A 390 -2.11 -32.32 -14.61
N VAL A 391 -0.80 -32.39 -14.33
CA VAL A 391 0.19 -32.70 -15.39
C VAL A 391 -0.06 -34.12 -15.94
N THR A 392 -0.39 -34.19 -17.23
CA THR A 392 -0.66 -35.46 -17.94
C THR A 392 0.51 -35.93 -18.78
N GLY A 393 1.42 -35.03 -19.14
CA GLY A 393 2.61 -35.39 -19.93
C GLY A 393 3.76 -34.39 -19.70
N ARG A 394 4.98 -34.92 -19.75
CA ARG A 394 6.23 -34.13 -19.74
C ARG A 394 7.07 -34.53 -20.96
N TYR A 395 7.49 -33.52 -21.71
CA TYR A 395 8.29 -33.67 -22.92
C TYR A 395 9.58 -32.87 -22.77
N GLY A 396 10.68 -33.53 -22.65
CA GLY A 396 12.01 -32.99 -22.49
C GLY A 396 13.00 -33.50 -23.52
N ARG A 397 14.29 -33.45 -23.19
CA ARG A 397 15.35 -33.98 -24.07
C ARG A 397 15.21 -35.51 -24.36
N GLN A 398 14.75 -36.27 -23.36
CA GLN A 398 14.54 -37.72 -23.53
C GLN A 398 13.41 -38.02 -24.50
N GLN A 399 12.45 -37.13 -24.71
CA GLN A 399 11.35 -37.27 -25.65
C GLN A 399 11.65 -36.62 -27.00
N GLY A 400 12.87 -36.08 -27.21
CA GLY A 400 13.34 -35.62 -28.53
C GLY A 400 13.51 -34.11 -28.68
N LEU A 401 13.36 -33.31 -27.63
CA LEU A 401 13.73 -31.89 -27.68
C LEU A 401 15.25 -31.74 -27.66
N LEU A 402 15.84 -31.03 -28.64
CA LEU A 402 17.28 -30.73 -28.65
C LEU A 402 17.70 -29.83 -27.49
N ASN A 403 16.83 -28.91 -27.09
CA ASN A 403 17.00 -28.09 -25.91
C ASN A 403 15.74 -28.10 -25.05
N GLY A 404 15.88 -28.28 -23.72
CA GLY A 404 14.76 -28.34 -22.81
C GLY A 404 14.00 -27.01 -22.66
N ALA A 405 14.66 -25.87 -22.85
CA ALA A 405 14.03 -24.57 -22.68
C ALA A 405 13.09 -24.22 -23.85
N VAL A 406 11.78 -24.35 -23.62
CA VAL A 406 10.73 -24.06 -24.60
C VAL A 406 10.38 -22.55 -24.55
N LEU A 407 10.62 -21.86 -25.68
CA LEU A 407 10.38 -20.41 -25.79
C LEU A 407 9.05 -20.10 -26.49
N SER A 408 8.63 -20.90 -27.44
CA SER A 408 7.43 -20.62 -28.23
C SER A 408 6.62 -21.84 -28.55
N LEU A 409 5.29 -21.64 -28.64
CA LEU A 409 4.29 -22.65 -28.96
C LEU A 409 3.32 -22.10 -29.99
N ALA A 410 2.91 -22.93 -30.93
CA ALA A 410 1.81 -22.65 -31.85
C ALA A 410 1.13 -23.95 -32.26
N GLN A 411 -0.13 -23.87 -32.68
CA GLN A 411 -0.85 -25.00 -33.24
C GLN A 411 -1.32 -24.64 -34.64
N ASP A 412 -1.11 -25.56 -35.60
CA ASP A 412 -1.61 -25.37 -36.96
C ASP A 412 -3.04 -25.92 -37.13
N ALA A 413 -3.62 -25.67 -38.30
CA ALA A 413 -4.97 -26.12 -38.63
C ALA A 413 -5.15 -27.65 -38.63
N SER A 414 -4.07 -28.44 -38.69
CA SER A 414 -4.10 -29.92 -38.59
C SER A 414 -4.07 -30.41 -37.14
N GLY A 415 -3.92 -29.52 -36.15
CA GLY A 415 -3.79 -29.86 -34.76
C GLY A 415 -2.35 -30.20 -34.33
N THR A 416 -1.36 -30.05 -35.20
CA THR A 416 0.07 -30.24 -34.86
C THR A 416 0.56 -29.10 -33.96
N ILE A 417 1.22 -29.45 -32.86
CA ILE A 417 1.84 -28.44 -31.98
C ILE A 417 3.28 -28.20 -32.40
N TRP A 418 3.59 -26.95 -32.66
CA TRP A 418 4.92 -26.44 -32.99
C TRP A 418 5.61 -25.91 -31.74
N ILE A 419 6.88 -26.31 -31.54
CA ILE A 419 7.65 -26.02 -30.32
C ILE A 419 8.96 -25.36 -30.72
N GLY A 420 9.13 -24.09 -30.33
CA GLY A 420 10.37 -23.37 -30.50
C GLY A 420 11.21 -23.41 -29.22
N THR A 421 12.51 -23.69 -29.32
CA THR A 421 13.39 -23.86 -28.17
C THR A 421 14.52 -22.84 -28.15
N ASN A 422 15.21 -22.74 -27.02
CA ASN A 422 16.35 -21.82 -26.83
C ASN A 422 17.66 -22.48 -27.32
N GLY A 423 17.97 -22.35 -28.61
CA GLY A 423 19.17 -22.93 -29.21
C GLY A 423 19.00 -24.38 -29.65
N GLY A 424 17.79 -24.91 -29.70
CA GLY A 424 17.49 -26.22 -30.30
C GLY A 424 16.56 -26.09 -31.50
N GLY A 425 16.30 -24.84 -31.95
CA GLY A 425 15.47 -24.57 -33.14
C GLY A 425 14.01 -24.93 -32.97
N ILE A 426 13.40 -25.53 -34.01
CA ILE A 426 11.96 -25.84 -34.12
C ILE A 426 11.69 -27.35 -34.10
N HIS A 427 10.69 -27.72 -33.35
CA HIS A 427 10.19 -29.11 -33.27
C HIS A 427 8.69 -29.10 -33.50
N ARG A 428 8.14 -30.26 -33.90
CA ARG A 428 6.70 -30.52 -33.97
C ARG A 428 6.33 -31.70 -33.09
N LEU A 429 5.21 -31.61 -32.40
CA LEU A 429 4.60 -32.71 -31.66
C LEU A 429 3.41 -33.24 -32.45
N LYS A 430 3.49 -34.52 -32.86
CA LYS A 430 2.44 -35.22 -33.53
C LYS A 430 2.06 -36.49 -32.75
N GLY A 431 0.90 -36.45 -32.09
CA GLY A 431 0.57 -37.46 -31.09
C GLY A 431 1.50 -37.30 -29.88
N GLU A 432 2.21 -38.35 -29.50
CA GLU A 432 3.17 -38.34 -28.38
C GLU A 432 4.63 -38.20 -28.83
N LYS A 433 4.88 -38.10 -30.13
CA LYS A 433 6.22 -38.10 -30.70
C LYS A 433 6.66 -36.67 -31.08
N ILE A 434 7.83 -36.27 -30.61
CA ILE A 434 8.51 -35.06 -31.03
C ILE A 434 9.41 -35.37 -32.23
N GLU A 435 9.27 -34.56 -33.27
CA GLU A 435 10.13 -34.57 -34.43
C GLU A 435 10.89 -33.28 -34.58
N GLU A 436 12.21 -33.35 -34.76
CA GLU A 436 13.10 -32.24 -35.02
C GLU A 436 13.02 -31.81 -36.49
N LEU A 437 12.93 -30.51 -36.75
CA LEU A 437 12.86 -29.93 -38.08
C LEU A 437 13.92 -28.83 -38.33
N SER A 438 14.65 -28.48 -37.33
CA SER A 438 15.62 -27.35 -37.34
C SER A 438 16.73 -27.55 -38.35
N THR A 439 17.23 -28.79 -38.48
CA THR A 439 18.31 -29.17 -39.43
C THR A 439 17.86 -28.92 -40.88
N LYS A 440 16.61 -29.28 -41.21
CA LYS A 440 16.03 -29.01 -42.53
C LYS A 440 15.87 -27.53 -42.87
N LEU A 441 15.71 -26.70 -41.85
CA LEU A 441 15.47 -25.28 -41.98
C LEU A 441 16.73 -24.44 -41.74
N GLY A 442 17.88 -25.08 -41.45
CA GLY A 442 19.13 -24.40 -41.18
C GLY A 442 19.18 -23.55 -39.92
N ILE A 443 18.35 -23.91 -38.89
CA ILE A 443 18.21 -23.16 -37.65
C ILE A 443 18.44 -24.00 -36.38
N SER A 444 19.26 -25.03 -36.46
CA SER A 444 19.47 -26.01 -35.37
C SER A 444 19.94 -25.39 -34.05
N ASP A 445 20.77 -24.36 -34.08
CA ASP A 445 21.33 -23.71 -32.90
C ASP A 445 20.74 -22.34 -32.62
N VAL A 446 19.61 -21.99 -33.28
CA VAL A 446 19.02 -20.65 -33.19
C VAL A 446 17.82 -20.66 -32.26
N PRO A 447 17.75 -19.73 -31.25
CA PRO A 447 16.56 -19.54 -30.43
C PRO A 447 15.33 -19.14 -31.26
N VAL A 448 14.24 -19.92 -31.19
CA VAL A 448 12.95 -19.63 -31.83
C VAL A 448 11.99 -19.06 -30.79
N ARG A 449 11.79 -17.74 -30.81
CA ARG A 449 11.03 -16.99 -29.79
C ARG A 449 9.56 -16.82 -30.12
N ALA A 450 9.21 -16.88 -31.41
CA ALA A 450 7.85 -16.68 -31.87
C ALA A 450 7.55 -17.61 -33.03
N ILE A 451 6.34 -18.15 -33.07
CA ILE A 451 5.85 -19.02 -34.16
C ILE A 451 4.46 -18.55 -34.55
N VAL A 452 4.24 -18.42 -35.88
CA VAL A 452 2.90 -18.24 -36.45
C VAL A 452 2.71 -19.29 -37.52
N ALA A 453 1.71 -20.18 -37.34
CA ALA A 453 1.20 -21.06 -38.36
C ALA A 453 0.11 -20.32 -39.13
N ALA A 454 0.45 -19.64 -40.22
CA ALA A 454 -0.43 -18.77 -40.96
C ALA A 454 -1.55 -19.57 -41.67
N ARG A 455 -2.67 -18.87 -41.96
CA ARG A 455 -3.87 -19.51 -42.58
C ARG A 455 -3.62 -20.08 -43.96
N ASP A 456 -2.69 -19.49 -44.70
CA ASP A 456 -2.29 -19.96 -46.04
C ASP A 456 -1.42 -21.21 -46.02
N GLY A 457 -0.94 -21.65 -44.86
CA GLY A 457 -0.02 -22.78 -44.69
C GLY A 457 1.43 -22.35 -44.57
N THR A 458 1.72 -21.10 -44.50
CA THR A 458 3.05 -20.55 -44.20
C THR A 458 3.39 -20.73 -42.74
N LEU A 459 4.58 -21.17 -42.42
CA LEU A 459 5.12 -21.21 -41.07
C LEU A 459 6.16 -20.09 -40.92
N TRP A 460 5.84 -19.14 -40.08
CA TRP A 460 6.71 -18.02 -39.74
C TRP A 460 7.41 -18.27 -38.41
N LEU A 461 8.74 -18.20 -38.39
CA LEU A 461 9.55 -18.41 -37.22
C LEU A 461 10.34 -17.16 -36.91
N GLY A 462 10.05 -16.54 -35.76
CA GLY A 462 10.79 -15.42 -35.22
C GLY A 462 12.02 -15.91 -34.46
N THR A 463 13.19 -15.65 -34.98
CA THR A 463 14.45 -16.13 -34.41
C THR A 463 15.33 -14.98 -33.91
N SER A 464 16.48 -15.29 -33.29
CA SER A 464 17.52 -14.32 -32.99
C SER A 464 18.37 -13.92 -34.20
N ALA A 465 18.24 -14.61 -35.32
CA ALA A 465 19.02 -14.44 -36.54
C ALA A 465 18.15 -14.10 -37.77
N GLY A 466 16.99 -13.55 -37.58
CA GLY A 466 16.06 -13.16 -38.63
C GLY A 466 14.70 -13.82 -38.52
N LEU A 467 13.82 -13.48 -39.48
CA LEU A 467 12.50 -14.09 -39.62
C LEU A 467 12.59 -15.16 -40.70
N VAL A 468 12.24 -16.41 -40.33
CA VAL A 468 12.24 -17.52 -41.26
C VAL A 468 10.82 -17.77 -41.76
N GLN A 469 10.67 -17.78 -43.07
CA GLN A 469 9.45 -18.14 -43.78
C GLN A 469 9.61 -19.54 -44.35
N SER A 470 8.72 -20.45 -43.98
CA SER A 470 8.72 -21.85 -44.47
C SER A 470 7.28 -22.31 -44.71
N SER A 471 7.10 -23.55 -45.13
CA SER A 471 5.77 -24.15 -45.28
C SER A 471 5.78 -25.56 -44.71
N TRP A 472 4.72 -25.90 -43.94
CA TRP A 472 4.54 -27.27 -43.48
C TRP A 472 3.81 -28.15 -44.50
N LYS A 473 3.29 -27.55 -45.58
CA LYS A 473 2.51 -28.24 -46.63
C LYS A 473 3.33 -28.53 -47.89
N SER A 474 4.48 -27.88 -48.10
CA SER A 474 5.29 -27.98 -49.28
C SER A 474 6.78 -28.07 -48.97
N ASN A 475 7.58 -28.74 -49.82
CA ASN A 475 9.06 -28.79 -49.69
C ASN A 475 9.79 -27.59 -50.30
N VAL A 476 9.24 -26.38 -50.16
CA VAL A 476 9.90 -25.16 -50.63
C VAL A 476 11.03 -24.81 -49.66
N ALA A 477 12.17 -24.40 -50.18
CA ALA A 477 13.31 -23.96 -49.38
C ALA A 477 12.91 -22.76 -48.51
N PRO A 478 13.34 -22.71 -47.25
CA PRO A 478 13.01 -21.61 -46.32
C PRO A 478 13.64 -20.30 -46.82
N ARG A 479 12.88 -19.18 -46.68
CA ARG A 479 13.40 -17.81 -46.88
C ARG A 479 13.69 -17.18 -45.55
N VAL A 480 14.86 -16.59 -45.43
CA VAL A 480 15.21 -15.80 -44.23
C VAL A 480 15.10 -14.31 -44.56
N TRP A 481 14.35 -13.59 -43.78
CA TRP A 481 14.19 -12.15 -43.87
C TRP A 481 15.13 -11.50 -42.86
N LEU A 482 15.92 -10.52 -43.32
CA LEU A 482 16.96 -9.82 -42.59
C LEU A 482 16.70 -8.31 -42.59
N ARG A 483 17.61 -7.53 -42.04
CA ARG A 483 17.58 -6.05 -42.12
C ARG A 483 17.61 -5.54 -43.57
N ALA A 484 18.29 -6.25 -44.45
CA ALA A 484 18.33 -5.90 -45.87
C ALA A 484 16.93 -5.98 -46.53
N ASP A 485 16.05 -6.81 -46.01
CA ASP A 485 14.65 -6.95 -46.44
C ASP A 485 13.69 -5.94 -45.76
N GLY A 486 14.24 -5.01 -44.93
CA GLY A 486 13.45 -3.97 -44.27
C GLY A 486 13.11 -4.22 -42.79
N LEU A 487 13.63 -5.26 -42.17
CA LEU A 487 13.42 -5.50 -40.72
C LEU A 487 14.24 -4.50 -39.88
N PRO A 488 13.65 -3.92 -38.80
CA PRO A 488 14.39 -3.02 -37.89
C PRO A 488 15.54 -3.72 -37.13
N SER A 489 15.39 -5.03 -36.88
CA SER A 489 16.38 -5.87 -36.22
C SER A 489 16.16 -7.33 -36.62
N GLU A 490 17.22 -8.13 -36.65
CA GLU A 490 17.14 -9.56 -36.87
C GLU A 490 16.66 -10.34 -35.65
N GLN A 491 16.72 -9.74 -34.46
CA GLN A 491 16.18 -10.33 -33.25
C GLN A 491 14.68 -10.14 -33.18
N ILE A 492 13.91 -11.21 -33.51
CA ILE A 492 12.46 -11.22 -33.53
C ILE A 492 11.95 -11.80 -32.21
N ASN A 493 11.03 -11.08 -31.56
CA ASN A 493 10.48 -11.46 -30.27
C ASN A 493 9.00 -11.84 -30.35
N ALA A 494 8.25 -11.27 -31.29
CA ALA A 494 6.81 -11.49 -31.41
C ALA A 494 6.34 -11.47 -32.87
N LEU A 495 5.38 -12.29 -33.19
CA LEU A 495 4.73 -12.38 -34.50
C LEU A 495 3.21 -12.40 -34.35
N TYR A 496 2.50 -11.71 -35.22
CA TYR A 496 1.03 -11.75 -35.25
C TYR A 496 0.51 -11.60 -36.69
N GLU A 497 -0.32 -12.55 -37.13
CA GLU A 497 -1.04 -12.48 -38.41
C GLU A 497 -2.43 -11.86 -38.17
N ASP A 498 -2.71 -10.73 -38.78
CA ASP A 498 -4.02 -10.09 -38.67
C ASP A 498 -5.07 -10.67 -39.63
N THR A 499 -6.30 -10.17 -39.52
CA THR A 499 -7.42 -10.65 -40.35
C THR A 499 -7.28 -10.33 -41.83
N ALA A 500 -6.44 -9.34 -42.18
CA ALA A 500 -6.12 -8.97 -43.56
C ALA A 500 -4.95 -9.78 -44.14
N GLY A 501 -4.37 -10.73 -43.39
CA GLY A 501 -3.23 -11.56 -43.81
C GLY A 501 -1.89 -10.82 -43.73
N ARG A 502 -1.83 -9.68 -43.04
CA ARG A 502 -0.55 -8.98 -42.75
C ARG A 502 0.15 -9.62 -41.59
N LEU A 503 1.46 -9.82 -41.71
CA LEU A 503 2.28 -10.30 -40.62
C LEU A 503 2.94 -9.12 -39.89
N TRP A 504 2.56 -8.92 -38.65
CA TRP A 504 3.18 -7.97 -37.74
C TRP A 504 4.36 -8.59 -37.03
N ILE A 505 5.51 -7.89 -37.02
CA ILE A 505 6.79 -8.43 -36.58
C ILE A 505 7.36 -7.52 -35.50
N GLY A 506 7.38 -8.03 -34.28
CA GLY A 506 7.99 -7.34 -33.14
C GLY A 506 9.47 -7.70 -33.01
N THR A 507 10.32 -6.69 -33.08
CA THR A 507 11.77 -6.87 -33.02
C THR A 507 12.37 -6.17 -31.80
N ARG A 508 13.68 -6.39 -31.57
CA ARG A 508 14.44 -5.69 -30.53
C ARG A 508 14.45 -4.17 -30.73
N ASN A 509 14.42 -3.68 -31.99
CA ASN A 509 14.58 -2.28 -32.32
C ASN A 509 13.32 -1.70 -33.01
N GLY A 510 12.14 -2.19 -32.67
CA GLY A 510 10.89 -1.69 -33.18
C GLY A 510 10.03 -2.73 -33.88
N LEU A 511 9.07 -2.25 -34.67
CA LEU A 511 8.05 -3.02 -35.35
C LEU A 511 8.29 -3.04 -36.85
N ALA A 512 7.89 -4.13 -37.52
CA ALA A 512 7.72 -4.19 -38.97
C ALA A 512 6.43 -4.91 -39.33
N VAL A 513 5.97 -4.72 -40.56
CA VAL A 513 4.79 -5.38 -41.13
C VAL A 513 5.15 -5.92 -42.49
N ILE A 514 4.80 -7.15 -42.79
CA ILE A 514 4.82 -7.74 -44.14
C ILE A 514 3.40 -7.77 -44.65
N GLU A 515 3.15 -7.02 -45.73
CA GLU A 515 1.86 -6.98 -46.43
C GLU A 515 1.64 -8.28 -47.22
N PRO A 516 0.38 -8.69 -47.49
CA PRO A 516 0.11 -9.73 -48.45
C PRO A 516 0.75 -9.40 -49.80
N GLY A 517 1.61 -10.30 -50.33
CA GLY A 517 2.44 -10.02 -51.52
C GLY A 517 3.89 -9.70 -51.24
N GLY A 518 4.33 -9.70 -49.99
CA GLY A 518 5.75 -9.71 -49.59
C GLY A 518 6.43 -8.34 -49.48
N LYS A 519 5.66 -7.25 -49.47
CA LYS A 519 6.21 -5.90 -49.23
C LYS A 519 6.39 -5.66 -47.72
N THR A 520 7.61 -5.33 -47.29
CA THR A 520 7.89 -4.96 -45.92
C THR A 520 7.70 -3.47 -45.70
N VAL A 521 6.95 -3.10 -44.64
CA VAL A 521 6.81 -1.75 -44.14
C VAL A 521 7.52 -1.64 -42.81
N ASN A 522 8.47 -0.68 -42.71
CA ASN A 522 9.20 -0.46 -41.47
C ASN A 522 8.34 0.31 -40.45
N GLY A 523 8.18 -0.24 -39.24
CA GLY A 523 7.39 0.36 -38.17
C GLY A 523 7.94 1.67 -37.56
N ARG A 524 9.09 2.18 -38.05
CA ARG A 524 9.57 3.52 -37.70
C ARG A 524 8.57 4.59 -38.16
N GLU A 525 7.86 4.35 -39.27
CA GLU A 525 6.79 5.22 -39.76
C GLU A 525 5.60 5.23 -38.79
N LEU A 526 5.44 4.18 -37.96
CA LEU A 526 4.44 4.08 -36.88
C LEU A 526 4.95 4.59 -35.55
N GLY A 527 6.24 5.04 -35.45
CA GLY A 527 6.80 5.60 -34.22
C GLY A 527 7.27 4.59 -33.17
N VAL A 528 7.23 3.27 -33.43
CA VAL A 528 7.69 2.25 -32.48
C VAL A 528 9.19 2.01 -32.66
N THR A 529 9.99 2.50 -31.72
CA THR A 529 11.45 2.30 -31.68
C THR A 529 11.92 1.44 -30.51
N ALA A 530 11.04 1.16 -29.55
CA ALA A 530 11.31 0.33 -28.37
C ALA A 530 11.35 -1.15 -28.72
N THR A 531 11.97 -1.97 -27.87
CA THR A 531 11.91 -3.43 -27.99
C THR A 531 10.47 -3.91 -27.86
N VAL A 532 9.95 -4.49 -28.93
CA VAL A 532 8.62 -5.11 -28.93
C VAL A 532 8.71 -6.49 -28.30
N LEU A 533 7.82 -6.80 -27.35
CA LEU A 533 7.80 -8.03 -26.59
C LEU A 533 6.59 -8.91 -26.91
N ALA A 534 5.44 -8.30 -27.23
CA ALA A 534 4.25 -9.02 -27.69
C ALA A 534 3.39 -8.13 -28.59
N ILE A 535 2.57 -8.77 -29.41
CA ILE A 535 1.60 -8.15 -30.31
C ILE A 535 0.28 -8.91 -30.16
N ASN A 536 -0.81 -8.20 -29.84
CA ASN A 536 -2.13 -8.79 -29.61
C ASN A 536 -3.21 -7.86 -30.18
N VAL A 537 -4.39 -8.41 -30.45
CA VAL A 537 -5.56 -7.63 -30.88
C VAL A 537 -6.68 -7.80 -29.87
N ASP A 538 -7.37 -6.71 -29.52
CA ASP A 538 -8.56 -6.77 -28.68
C ASP A 538 -9.84 -7.01 -29.51
N THR A 539 -10.97 -7.20 -28.82
CA THR A 539 -12.28 -7.41 -29.48
C THR A 539 -12.78 -6.20 -30.25
N ASP A 540 -12.24 -5.00 -29.98
CA ASP A 540 -12.58 -3.76 -30.70
C ASP A 540 -11.74 -3.60 -31.99
N GLY A 541 -10.82 -4.56 -32.24
CA GLY A 541 -9.93 -4.56 -33.42
C GLY A 541 -8.72 -3.63 -33.26
N ARG A 542 -8.42 -3.14 -32.04
CA ARG A 542 -7.22 -2.37 -31.78
C ARG A 542 -6.02 -3.29 -31.62
N LEU A 543 -4.92 -2.93 -32.28
CA LEU A 543 -3.66 -3.66 -32.17
C LEU A 543 -2.87 -3.13 -30.98
N TRP A 544 -2.51 -4.01 -30.08
CA TRP A 544 -1.72 -3.73 -28.86
C TRP A 544 -0.28 -4.20 -29.04
N ILE A 545 0.66 -3.30 -28.80
CA ILE A 545 2.09 -3.57 -28.89
C ILE A 545 2.70 -3.37 -27.51
N SER A 546 3.05 -4.47 -26.89
CA SER A 546 3.75 -4.50 -25.59
C SER A 546 5.24 -4.27 -25.80
N THR A 547 5.85 -3.35 -25.03
CA THR A 547 7.27 -3.00 -25.15
C THR A 547 7.96 -3.00 -23.80
N ASN A 548 9.28 -2.87 -23.84
CA ASN A 548 10.09 -2.67 -22.63
C ASN A 548 9.94 -1.27 -22.00
N ARG A 549 9.17 -0.37 -22.59
CA ARG A 549 8.93 1.03 -22.12
C ARG A 549 7.46 1.36 -21.87
N GLY A 550 6.56 0.42 -22.00
CA GLY A 550 5.12 0.65 -21.85
C GLY A 550 4.31 -0.08 -22.91
N LEU A 551 3.05 0.31 -23.05
CA LEU A 551 2.11 -0.23 -24.03
C LEU A 551 1.89 0.80 -25.16
N ASN A 552 1.64 0.30 -26.36
CA ASN A 552 1.18 1.12 -27.48
C ASN A 552 -0.11 0.53 -28.03
N VAL A 553 -1.08 1.38 -28.31
CA VAL A 553 -2.29 1.03 -29.04
C VAL A 553 -2.23 1.61 -30.44
N VAL A 554 -2.51 0.77 -31.42
CA VAL A 554 -2.56 1.15 -32.84
C VAL A 554 -3.98 0.96 -33.33
N GLU A 555 -4.56 2.02 -33.86
CA GLU A 555 -5.88 2.02 -34.49
C GLU A 555 -5.74 2.30 -35.98
N ALA A 556 -6.47 1.55 -36.80
CA ALA A 556 -6.60 1.85 -38.20
C ALA A 556 -7.65 2.98 -38.40
N ASN A 557 -7.24 4.09 -38.98
CA ASN A 557 -8.20 5.09 -39.40
C ASN A 557 -9.03 4.53 -40.58
N LYS A 558 -10.30 4.24 -40.31
CA LYS A 558 -11.21 3.60 -41.28
C LYS A 558 -11.39 4.40 -42.58
N ALA A 559 -11.21 5.74 -42.56
CA ALA A 559 -11.39 6.59 -43.72
C ALA A 559 -10.13 6.73 -44.60
N THR A 560 -8.94 6.67 -43.98
CA THR A 560 -7.66 6.89 -44.69
C THR A 560 -6.80 5.65 -44.84
N GLY A 561 -7.15 4.53 -44.15
CA GLY A 561 -6.33 3.32 -44.08
C GLY A 561 -4.99 3.48 -43.34
N LYS A 562 -4.71 4.69 -42.81
CA LYS A 562 -3.49 4.94 -42.05
C LYS A 562 -3.64 4.51 -40.61
N PHE A 563 -2.55 4.03 -40.01
CA PHE A 563 -2.49 3.66 -38.58
C PHE A 563 -2.16 4.90 -37.74
N ALA A 564 -2.90 5.10 -36.68
CA ALA A 564 -2.58 6.05 -35.61
C ALA A 564 -2.11 5.26 -34.37
N MET A 565 -1.01 5.71 -33.77
CA MET A 565 -0.47 5.08 -32.57
C MET A 565 -0.53 6.04 -31.39
N ARG A 566 -0.91 5.52 -30.23
CA ARG A 566 -0.79 6.20 -28.94
C ARG A 566 0.06 5.37 -27.98
N HIS A 567 0.97 6.07 -27.29
CA HIS A 567 1.80 5.46 -26.25
C HIS A 567 1.16 5.62 -24.88
N LEU A 568 1.22 4.58 -24.08
CA LEU A 568 0.74 4.51 -22.72
C LEU A 568 1.91 4.24 -21.79
N SER A 569 2.22 5.20 -20.93
CA SER A 569 3.34 5.18 -19.99
C SER A 569 2.93 5.77 -18.63
N GLN A 570 3.90 6.17 -17.83
CA GLN A 570 3.68 6.72 -16.51
C GLN A 570 2.91 8.05 -16.52
N SER A 571 3.09 8.87 -17.53
CA SER A 571 2.33 10.12 -17.70
C SER A 571 0.84 9.87 -17.94
N GLU A 572 0.50 8.72 -18.54
CA GLU A 572 -0.88 8.31 -18.81
C GLU A 572 -1.46 7.41 -17.69
N GLY A 573 -0.73 7.27 -16.56
CA GLY A 573 -1.17 6.54 -15.38
C GLY A 573 -0.81 5.05 -15.37
N ILE A 574 -0.04 4.55 -16.33
CA ILE A 574 0.44 3.16 -16.36
C ILE A 574 1.89 3.11 -15.87
N PRO A 575 2.26 2.22 -14.92
CA PRO A 575 3.64 2.13 -14.44
C PRO A 575 4.66 1.97 -15.55
N ALA A 576 5.76 2.69 -15.45
CA ALA A 576 6.90 2.51 -16.33
C ALA A 576 7.56 1.14 -16.06
N GLN A 577 7.25 0.17 -16.88
CA GLN A 577 7.85 -1.18 -16.85
C GLN A 577 7.75 -1.85 -18.22
N ALA A 578 8.46 -2.97 -18.36
CA ALA A 578 8.25 -3.87 -19.51
C ALA A 578 6.92 -4.61 -19.34
N TYR A 579 6.11 -4.62 -20.39
CA TYR A 579 4.90 -5.43 -20.50
C TYR A 579 5.10 -6.56 -21.50
N PHE A 580 4.63 -7.76 -21.15
CA PHE A 580 4.95 -8.98 -21.88
C PHE A 580 3.80 -9.52 -22.71
N SER A 581 2.58 -9.04 -22.47
CA SER A 581 1.38 -9.47 -23.20
C SER A 581 0.23 -8.51 -22.93
N VAL A 582 -0.80 -8.52 -23.78
CA VAL A 582 -2.11 -7.92 -23.52
C VAL A 582 -3.17 -8.94 -23.90
N LEU A 583 -4.12 -9.23 -23.02
CA LEU A 583 -5.28 -10.09 -23.25
C LEU A 583 -6.57 -9.31 -23.02
N ASP A 584 -7.57 -9.56 -23.87
CA ASP A 584 -8.94 -9.08 -23.70
C ASP A 584 -9.76 -10.14 -22.98
N ASP A 585 -10.43 -9.80 -21.88
CA ASP A 585 -11.29 -10.75 -21.16
C ASP A 585 -12.67 -10.93 -21.78
N HIS A 586 -13.03 -10.14 -22.77
CA HIS A 586 -14.37 -10.01 -23.37
C HIS A 586 -15.46 -9.54 -22.39
N GLY A 587 -15.07 -9.17 -21.18
CA GLY A 587 -15.93 -8.62 -20.10
C GLY A 587 -15.77 -7.13 -19.86
N GLY A 588 -15.04 -6.42 -20.74
CA GLY A 588 -14.85 -4.98 -20.63
C GLY A 588 -13.48 -4.53 -20.12
N PHE A 589 -12.55 -5.48 -19.91
CA PHE A 589 -11.21 -5.14 -19.43
C PHE A 589 -10.12 -5.74 -20.30
N LEU A 590 -9.00 -5.02 -20.37
CA LEU A 590 -7.74 -5.51 -20.87
C LEU A 590 -6.81 -5.86 -19.70
N TRP A 591 -6.13 -6.98 -19.85
CA TRP A 591 -5.19 -7.49 -18.86
C TRP A 591 -3.79 -7.57 -19.45
N THR A 592 -2.83 -7.04 -18.76
CA THR A 592 -1.42 -7.08 -19.15
C THR A 592 -0.57 -7.51 -17.97
N CYS A 593 0.61 -8.08 -18.26
CA CYS A 593 1.52 -8.54 -17.23
C CYS A 593 2.93 -8.01 -17.48
N GLY A 594 3.59 -7.61 -16.40
CA GLY A 594 4.95 -7.04 -16.44
C GLY A 594 5.84 -7.55 -15.30
N ASN A 595 6.90 -6.82 -15.00
CA ASN A 595 7.85 -7.18 -13.94
C ASN A 595 7.28 -6.99 -12.51
N ARG A 596 6.18 -6.25 -12.36
CA ARG A 596 5.58 -5.88 -11.07
C ARG A 596 4.16 -6.44 -10.88
N GLY A 597 3.80 -7.46 -11.64
CA GLY A 597 2.51 -8.12 -11.56
C GLY A 597 1.63 -7.91 -12.77
N ILE A 598 0.38 -8.31 -12.59
CA ILE A 598 -0.68 -8.19 -13.59
C ILE A 598 -1.40 -6.86 -13.40
N VAL A 599 -1.76 -6.23 -14.51
CA VAL A 599 -2.44 -4.93 -14.55
C VAL A 599 -3.73 -5.10 -15.35
N ARG A 600 -4.84 -4.65 -14.79
CA ARG A 600 -6.15 -4.60 -15.44
C ARG A 600 -6.49 -3.15 -15.81
N LEU A 601 -6.98 -2.95 -17.03
CA LEU A 601 -7.36 -1.66 -17.61
C LEU A 601 -8.81 -1.74 -18.10
N ALA A 602 -9.64 -0.76 -17.76
CA ALA A 602 -11.00 -0.69 -18.27
C ALA A 602 -10.99 -0.24 -19.74
N LYS A 603 -11.68 -0.97 -20.61
CA LYS A 603 -11.78 -0.65 -22.07
C LYS A 603 -12.49 0.68 -22.31
N GLU A 604 -13.44 1.04 -21.45
CA GLU A 604 -14.14 2.32 -21.49
C GLU A 604 -13.16 3.49 -21.25
N GLU A 605 -12.30 3.40 -20.19
CA GLU A 605 -11.28 4.41 -19.94
C GLU A 605 -10.26 4.53 -21.08
N ILE A 606 -9.89 3.39 -21.70
CA ILE A 606 -9.01 3.38 -22.86
C ILE A 606 -9.67 4.06 -24.06
N ALA A 607 -10.96 3.82 -24.31
CA ALA A 607 -11.70 4.46 -25.39
C ALA A 607 -11.78 5.97 -25.17
N GLU A 608 -12.05 6.44 -23.95
CA GLU A 608 -12.04 7.86 -23.57
C GLU A 608 -10.65 8.48 -23.73
N PHE A 609 -9.60 7.75 -23.36
CA PHE A 609 -8.21 8.19 -23.50
C PHE A 609 -7.82 8.34 -24.99
N VAL A 610 -8.16 7.33 -25.81
CA VAL A 610 -7.90 7.37 -27.24
C VAL A 610 -8.69 8.49 -27.91
N ALA A 611 -9.94 8.74 -27.51
CA ALA A 611 -10.75 9.86 -27.95
C ALA A 611 -10.23 11.24 -27.46
N GLY A 612 -9.32 11.26 -26.48
CA GLY A 612 -8.75 12.49 -25.92
C GLY A 612 -9.62 13.19 -24.86
N THR A 613 -10.70 12.55 -24.42
CA THR A 613 -11.60 13.05 -23.36
C THR A 613 -11.06 12.76 -21.95
N ARG A 614 -10.21 11.77 -21.81
CA ARG A 614 -9.50 11.40 -20.56
C ARG A 614 -7.99 11.60 -20.71
N LYS A 615 -7.34 12.13 -19.68
CA LYS A 615 -5.88 12.37 -19.67
C LYS A 615 -5.07 11.26 -19.01
N SER A 616 -5.67 10.51 -18.08
CA SER A 616 -4.98 9.47 -17.32
C SER A 616 -5.89 8.28 -17.04
N LEU A 617 -5.33 7.08 -17.11
CA LEU A 617 -6.00 5.81 -16.80
C LEU A 617 -5.87 5.49 -15.30
N GLN A 618 -6.81 4.67 -14.77
CA GLN A 618 -6.79 4.17 -13.40
C GLN A 618 -6.66 2.65 -13.37
N PRO A 619 -5.46 2.11 -13.58
CA PRO A 619 -5.24 0.68 -13.61
C PRO A 619 -5.42 0.02 -12.24
N THR A 620 -5.92 -1.23 -12.24
CA THR A 620 -5.92 -2.10 -11.06
C THR A 620 -4.72 -3.03 -11.12
N TYR A 621 -4.00 -3.17 -9.99
CA TYR A 621 -2.78 -3.98 -9.89
C TYR A 621 -3.03 -5.26 -9.11
N TYR A 622 -2.41 -6.35 -9.58
CA TYR A 622 -2.44 -7.65 -8.92
C TYR A 622 -1.02 -8.20 -8.80
N GLY A 623 -0.69 -8.67 -7.62
CA GLY A 623 0.62 -9.17 -7.28
C GLY A 623 0.60 -10.39 -6.35
N ARG A 624 1.63 -10.54 -5.53
CA ARG A 624 1.72 -11.65 -4.56
C ARG A 624 0.58 -11.62 -3.55
N ALA A 625 0.16 -10.44 -3.13
CA ALA A 625 -0.99 -10.27 -2.26
C ALA A 625 -2.32 -10.77 -2.86
N ASP A 626 -2.40 -10.97 -4.16
CA ASP A 626 -3.59 -11.46 -4.87
C ASP A 626 -3.55 -12.95 -5.18
N GLY A 627 -2.47 -13.64 -4.80
CA GLY A 627 -2.28 -15.08 -5.01
C GLY A 627 -1.24 -15.45 -6.06
N MET A 628 -0.54 -14.48 -6.67
CA MET A 628 0.61 -14.80 -7.52
C MET A 628 1.77 -15.35 -6.69
N ALA A 629 2.37 -16.47 -7.08
CA ALA A 629 3.59 -16.97 -6.45
C ALA A 629 4.78 -16.00 -6.59
N THR A 630 4.78 -15.22 -7.67
CA THR A 630 5.71 -14.11 -7.92
C THR A 630 5.01 -13.02 -8.70
N ALA A 631 5.38 -11.76 -8.46
CA ALA A 631 4.90 -10.63 -9.27
C ALA A 631 5.60 -10.55 -10.64
N GLN A 632 6.71 -11.28 -10.83
CA GLN A 632 7.47 -11.24 -12.07
C GLN A 632 6.86 -12.16 -13.11
N CYS A 633 6.27 -11.57 -14.16
CA CYS A 633 5.91 -12.30 -15.35
C CYS A 633 7.09 -12.48 -16.30
N ASN A 634 6.97 -13.42 -17.22
CA ASN A 634 7.97 -13.69 -18.23
C ASN A 634 7.53 -13.20 -19.62
N GLY A 635 8.48 -12.83 -20.43
CA GLY A 635 8.29 -12.33 -21.79
C GLY A 635 9.39 -12.73 -22.73
N ALA A 636 9.40 -12.12 -23.92
CA ALA A 636 10.27 -12.47 -25.04
C ALA A 636 10.14 -13.96 -25.45
N SER A 637 8.95 -14.49 -25.31
CA SER A 637 8.48 -15.82 -25.70
C SER A 637 7.01 -15.74 -26.11
N GLN A 638 6.54 -16.62 -26.94
CA GLN A 638 5.20 -16.53 -27.53
C GLN A 638 4.50 -17.89 -27.55
N PRO A 639 3.25 -17.95 -27.04
CA PRO A 639 2.54 -16.90 -26.31
C PRO A 639 2.94 -16.86 -24.81
N ALA A 640 3.33 -15.67 -24.32
CA ALA A 640 3.61 -15.46 -22.89
C ALA A 640 2.32 -15.42 -22.03
N ALA A 641 1.18 -15.24 -22.68
CA ALA A 641 -0.12 -15.29 -22.05
C ALA A 641 -1.18 -15.84 -23.02
N TRP A 642 -2.23 -16.43 -22.47
CA TRP A 642 -3.30 -17.07 -23.25
C TRP A 642 -4.66 -16.87 -22.60
N ARG A 643 -5.69 -16.65 -23.40
CA ARG A 643 -7.07 -16.70 -22.96
C ARG A 643 -7.67 -18.03 -23.37
N THR A 644 -8.10 -18.80 -22.37
CA THR A 644 -8.73 -20.10 -22.59
C THR A 644 -10.18 -19.95 -23.09
N ARG A 645 -10.75 -21.02 -23.66
CA ARG A 645 -12.14 -21.00 -24.15
C ARG A 645 -13.17 -20.83 -23.06
N ASP A 646 -12.87 -21.30 -21.85
CA ASP A 646 -13.70 -21.09 -20.65
C ASP A 646 -13.53 -19.68 -20.05
N GLY A 647 -12.73 -18.80 -20.68
CA GLY A 647 -12.56 -17.40 -20.32
C GLY A 647 -11.47 -17.11 -19.29
N ARG A 648 -10.74 -18.09 -18.77
CA ARG A 648 -9.59 -17.88 -17.90
C ARG A 648 -8.44 -17.24 -18.67
N LEU A 649 -7.68 -16.38 -17.97
CA LEU A 649 -6.46 -15.78 -18.50
C LEU A 649 -5.25 -16.41 -17.84
N LEU A 650 -4.34 -16.90 -18.65
CA LEU A 650 -3.11 -17.57 -18.23
C LEU A 650 -1.92 -16.64 -18.50
N PHE A 651 -1.05 -16.45 -17.53
CA PHE A 651 0.17 -15.66 -17.68
C PHE A 651 1.39 -16.47 -17.24
N ALA A 652 2.39 -16.58 -18.10
CA ALA A 652 3.65 -17.21 -17.77
C ALA A 652 4.43 -16.33 -16.77
N THR A 653 4.90 -16.92 -15.66
CA THR A 653 5.64 -16.22 -14.62
C THR A 653 6.97 -16.90 -14.29
N ALA A 654 7.80 -16.25 -13.50
CA ALA A 654 9.05 -16.84 -13.00
C ALA A 654 8.81 -17.99 -11.99
N ARG A 655 7.56 -18.18 -11.51
CA ARG A 655 7.18 -19.24 -10.59
C ARG A 655 5.82 -19.85 -10.97
N GLY A 656 5.78 -20.55 -12.12
CA GLY A 656 4.59 -21.21 -12.61
C GLY A 656 3.69 -20.30 -13.47
N VAL A 657 2.47 -20.73 -13.72
CA VAL A 657 1.46 -20.04 -14.52
C VAL A 657 0.46 -19.36 -13.60
N ALA A 658 0.37 -18.03 -13.69
CA ALA A 658 -0.67 -17.29 -13.01
C ALA A 658 -1.98 -17.36 -13.79
N ILE A 659 -3.07 -17.69 -13.12
CA ILE A 659 -4.40 -17.89 -13.68
C ILE A 659 -5.34 -16.87 -13.08
N VAL A 660 -5.95 -16.08 -13.95
CA VAL A 660 -7.00 -15.12 -13.59
C VAL A 660 -8.34 -15.66 -14.11
N GLU A 661 -9.37 -15.57 -13.28
CA GLU A 661 -10.77 -15.84 -13.66
C GLU A 661 -11.52 -14.50 -13.70
N PRO A 662 -11.64 -13.85 -14.88
CA PRO A 662 -12.35 -12.60 -15.00
C PRO A 662 -13.80 -12.70 -14.51
N GLY A 663 -14.31 -11.65 -13.85
CA GLY A 663 -15.66 -11.62 -13.28
C GLY A 663 -15.77 -12.13 -11.83
N ARG A 664 -14.84 -12.93 -11.33
CA ARG A 664 -14.80 -13.28 -9.89
C ARG A 664 -14.37 -12.12 -8.99
N GLU A 665 -13.73 -11.13 -9.55
CA GLU A 665 -13.29 -9.93 -8.84
C GLU A 665 -14.46 -9.02 -8.44
N THR A 666 -15.53 -9.02 -9.24
CA THR A 666 -16.75 -8.23 -8.96
C THR A 666 -17.50 -8.76 -7.76
N THR A 667 -17.18 -9.97 -7.30
CA THR A 667 -17.80 -10.59 -6.10
C THR A 667 -17.08 -10.22 -4.81
N ARG A 668 -15.96 -9.48 -4.85
CA ARG A 668 -15.29 -8.99 -3.63
C ARG A 668 -16.14 -7.93 -2.94
N ASP A 669 -16.17 -8.00 -1.62
CA ASP A 669 -16.74 -6.94 -0.80
C ASP A 669 -15.89 -5.67 -0.96
N LEU A 670 -16.41 -4.73 -1.76
CA LEU A 670 -15.82 -3.41 -1.96
C LEU A 670 -16.25 -2.42 -0.87
N SER A 671 -16.99 -2.85 0.16
CA SER A 671 -17.36 -1.98 1.27
C SER A 671 -16.11 -1.32 1.88
N ALA A 672 -16.29 -0.09 2.34
CA ALA A 672 -15.20 0.64 2.97
C ALA A 672 -14.75 -0.09 4.25
N PRO A 673 -13.43 -0.31 4.45
CA PRO A 673 -12.94 -0.96 5.65
C PRO A 673 -13.19 -0.06 6.88
N PRO A 674 -13.46 -0.65 8.07
CA PRO A 674 -13.51 0.12 9.31
C PRO A 674 -12.15 0.79 9.55
N VAL A 675 -12.22 2.05 10.02
CA VAL A 675 -11.01 2.85 10.28
C VAL A 675 -10.87 3.09 11.77
N ASN A 676 -9.67 2.90 12.29
CA ASN A 676 -9.35 3.16 13.68
C ASN A 676 -8.11 4.05 13.80
N ILE A 677 -8.13 4.96 14.79
CA ILE A 677 -6.94 5.71 15.19
C ILE A 677 -6.12 4.81 16.11
N LYS A 678 -4.89 4.53 15.68
CA LYS A 678 -3.98 3.58 16.33
C LYS A 678 -3.21 4.25 17.47
N ASP A 679 -2.57 5.38 17.18
CA ASP A 679 -1.71 6.12 18.09
C ASP A 679 -1.74 7.60 17.78
N VAL A 680 -1.49 8.42 18.80
CA VAL A 680 -1.21 9.85 18.66
C VAL A 680 0.10 10.16 19.40
N LEU A 681 1.01 10.81 18.70
CA LEU A 681 2.26 11.29 19.28
C LEU A 681 2.27 12.83 19.23
N VAL A 682 2.64 13.43 20.34
CA VAL A 682 2.85 14.88 20.45
C VAL A 682 4.33 15.09 20.76
N ASP A 683 5.08 15.71 19.84
CA ASP A 683 6.55 15.84 19.89
C ASP A 683 7.27 14.51 20.20
N SER A 684 6.81 13.41 19.59
CA SER A 684 7.30 12.03 19.78
C SER A 684 6.92 11.35 21.11
N GLU A 685 6.19 12.01 22.00
CA GLU A 685 5.62 11.42 23.20
C GLU A 685 4.24 10.79 22.89
N ARG A 686 4.03 9.56 23.28
CA ARG A 686 2.77 8.85 23.05
C ARG A 686 1.68 9.32 24.00
N VAL A 687 0.54 9.73 23.45
CA VAL A 687 -0.64 10.10 24.22
C VAL A 687 -1.58 8.92 24.37
N VAL A 688 -2.03 8.67 25.60
CA VAL A 688 -3.01 7.60 25.86
C VAL A 688 -4.39 8.01 25.32
N LEU A 689 -4.93 7.20 24.41
CA LEU A 689 -6.24 7.44 23.80
C LEU A 689 -7.35 6.90 24.73
N GLU A 690 -8.07 7.77 25.41
CA GLU A 690 -9.29 7.42 26.14
C GLU A 690 -10.54 7.63 25.25
N VAL A 691 -11.50 6.72 25.35
CA VAL A 691 -12.74 6.78 24.56
C VAL A 691 -13.53 8.04 24.90
N GLY A 692 -13.83 8.87 23.87
CA GLY A 692 -14.65 10.07 24.04
C GLY A 692 -13.94 11.25 24.70
N ARG A 693 -12.64 11.15 25.02
CA ARG A 693 -11.88 12.28 25.55
C ARG A 693 -11.16 13.02 24.43
N ARG A 694 -11.18 14.34 24.55
CA ARG A 694 -10.39 15.27 23.74
C ARG A 694 -8.91 15.14 24.12
N ILE A 695 -8.02 15.14 23.12
CA ILE A 695 -6.59 15.20 23.37
C ILE A 695 -6.16 16.65 23.56
N ASN A 696 -5.64 16.95 24.75
CA ASN A 696 -5.04 18.22 25.03
C ASN A 696 -3.56 18.21 24.61
N ILE A 697 -3.19 19.16 23.75
CA ILE A 697 -1.82 19.39 23.30
C ILE A 697 -1.30 20.57 24.09
N PRO A 698 -0.32 20.39 24.99
CA PRO A 698 0.23 21.46 25.81
C PRO A 698 0.81 22.61 24.98
N ALA A 699 0.73 23.83 25.51
CA ALA A 699 1.33 24.97 24.86
C ALA A 699 2.83 24.77 24.65
N GLY A 700 3.34 25.11 23.44
CA GLY A 700 4.75 24.91 23.07
C GLY A 700 5.09 23.58 22.42
N LYS A 701 4.14 22.66 22.34
CA LYS A 701 4.28 21.45 21.50
C LYS A 701 3.92 21.78 20.06
N HIS A 702 4.74 21.31 19.10
CA HIS A 702 4.66 21.80 17.73
C HIS A 702 4.32 20.71 16.71
N ARG A 703 4.51 19.44 17.04
CA ARG A 703 4.29 18.33 16.11
C ARG A 703 3.27 17.34 16.66
N VAL A 704 2.22 17.11 15.91
CA VAL A 704 1.21 16.08 16.18
C VAL A 704 1.25 15.06 15.07
N GLU A 705 1.51 13.82 15.41
CA GLU A 705 1.48 12.68 14.48
C GLU A 705 0.32 11.78 14.88
N ILE A 706 -0.61 11.54 13.95
CA ILE A 706 -1.78 10.69 14.15
C ILE A 706 -1.64 9.47 13.24
N ALA A 707 -1.43 8.30 13.85
CA ALA A 707 -1.40 7.02 13.14
C ALA A 707 -2.81 6.41 13.10
N TYR A 708 -3.22 5.94 11.94
CA TYR A 708 -4.52 5.33 11.71
C TYR A 708 -4.38 4.07 10.86
N VAL A 709 -5.41 3.21 10.90
CA VAL A 709 -5.44 1.98 10.12
C VAL A 709 -6.86 1.71 9.63
N GLY A 710 -6.98 1.37 8.36
CA GLY A 710 -8.20 0.81 7.77
C GLY A 710 -8.10 -0.71 7.82
N LEU A 711 -8.95 -1.33 8.63
CA LEU A 711 -8.88 -2.75 8.90
C LEU A 711 -9.43 -3.56 7.72
N SER A 712 -8.53 -4.04 6.89
CA SER A 712 -8.79 -5.04 5.88
C SER A 712 -7.80 -6.17 6.05
N LEU A 713 -8.29 -7.30 6.54
CA LEU A 713 -7.46 -8.48 6.72
C LEU A 713 -7.13 -9.13 5.38
N ALA A 714 -8.07 -9.07 4.42
CA ALA A 714 -7.88 -9.66 3.10
C ALA A 714 -6.79 -8.93 2.28
N ASP A 715 -6.90 -7.62 2.16
CA ASP A 715 -6.04 -6.82 1.27
C ASP A 715 -5.57 -5.52 1.95
N PRO A 716 -4.77 -5.59 3.03
CA PRO A 716 -4.34 -4.38 3.76
C PRO A 716 -3.53 -3.42 2.87
N GLU A 717 -2.76 -3.95 1.91
CA GLU A 717 -1.96 -3.15 0.98
C GLU A 717 -2.79 -2.38 -0.06
N LYS A 718 -4.08 -2.70 -0.21
CA LYS A 718 -4.99 -2.04 -1.16
C LYS A 718 -5.88 -1.00 -0.51
N VAL A 719 -5.72 -0.75 0.79
CA VAL A 719 -6.43 0.31 1.49
C VAL A 719 -5.80 1.66 1.15
N ARG A 720 -6.64 2.61 0.79
CA ARG A 720 -6.28 4.01 0.57
C ARG A 720 -6.91 4.87 1.64
N TYR A 721 -6.25 5.95 1.99
CA TYR A 721 -6.67 6.87 3.03
C TYR A 721 -6.82 8.28 2.49
N ARG A 722 -7.75 9.02 3.08
CA ARG A 722 -7.79 10.46 3.05
C ARG A 722 -8.11 10.98 4.44
N TYR A 723 -7.57 12.12 4.80
CA TYR A 723 -7.82 12.73 6.09
C TYR A 723 -8.06 14.23 5.95
N ARG A 724 -8.61 14.84 6.96
CA ARG A 724 -8.68 16.30 7.13
C ARG A 724 -8.66 16.65 8.61
N LEU A 725 -8.04 17.79 8.92
CA LEU A 725 -8.10 18.43 10.23
C LEU A 725 -9.02 19.65 10.11
N ILE A 726 -10.28 19.51 10.53
CA ILE A 726 -11.28 20.60 10.46
C ILE A 726 -10.79 21.76 11.32
N GLY A 727 -10.73 22.96 10.75
CA GLY A 727 -10.13 24.16 11.33
C GLY A 727 -8.69 24.41 10.87
N PHE A 728 -8.06 23.47 10.17
CA PHE A 728 -6.70 23.57 9.63
C PHE A 728 -6.68 23.32 8.11
N ASP A 729 -7.22 22.18 7.65
CA ASP A 729 -7.28 21.82 6.23
C ASP A 729 -8.58 22.36 5.60
N PRO A 730 -8.54 22.99 4.41
CA PRO A 730 -9.74 23.44 3.70
C PRO A 730 -10.58 22.26 3.17
N ASP A 731 -9.92 21.21 2.68
CA ASP A 731 -10.52 20.02 2.06
C ASP A 731 -9.86 18.73 2.54
N TRP A 732 -10.31 17.59 2.00
CA TRP A 732 -9.72 16.29 2.23
C TRP A 732 -8.32 16.20 1.59
N VAL A 733 -7.35 15.75 2.37
CA VAL A 733 -5.98 15.44 1.93
C VAL A 733 -5.92 13.96 1.54
N GLU A 734 -5.63 13.67 0.28
CA GLU A 734 -5.45 12.29 -0.21
C GLU A 734 -4.08 11.76 0.24
N ALA A 735 -4.08 10.87 1.23
CA ALA A 735 -2.86 10.25 1.78
C ALA A 735 -2.39 9.01 0.99
N GLY A 736 -3.20 8.54 0.04
CA GLY A 736 -2.86 7.32 -0.71
C GLY A 736 -2.81 6.11 0.21
N ARG A 737 -1.63 5.50 0.40
CA ARG A 737 -1.41 4.35 1.29
C ARG A 737 -0.78 4.73 2.62
N GLU A 738 -0.46 5.99 2.83
CA GLU A 738 0.15 6.43 4.08
C GLU A 738 -0.85 6.33 5.23
N SER A 739 -0.46 5.65 6.29
CA SER A 739 -1.27 5.40 7.49
C SER A 739 -0.98 6.39 8.64
N LYS A 740 -0.43 7.57 8.32
CA LYS A 740 -0.06 8.62 9.26
C LYS A 740 -0.39 9.99 8.70
N ALA A 741 -0.93 10.86 9.55
CA ALA A 741 -1.05 12.29 9.30
C ALA A 741 -0.13 13.06 10.25
N ILE A 742 0.63 14.01 9.72
CA ILE A 742 1.58 14.80 10.50
C ILE A 742 1.20 16.26 10.36
N PHE A 743 0.94 16.89 11.49
CA PHE A 743 0.63 18.31 11.57
C PHE A 743 1.72 19.02 12.36
N THR A 744 2.15 20.18 11.88
CA THR A 744 3.16 20.99 12.55
C THR A 744 2.63 22.40 12.77
N ASN A 745 3.01 22.99 13.90
CA ASN A 745 2.66 24.38 14.24
C ASN A 745 1.15 24.69 14.19
N ILE A 746 0.35 23.79 14.77
CA ILE A 746 -1.09 24.01 14.91
C ILE A 746 -1.29 25.22 15.84
N ARG A 747 -2.14 26.16 15.43
CA ARG A 747 -2.46 27.34 16.26
C ARG A 747 -3.31 26.95 17.46
N PRO A 748 -3.28 27.72 18.55
CA PRO A 748 -4.19 27.47 19.68
C PRO A 748 -5.65 27.45 19.24
N GLY A 749 -6.37 26.40 19.66
CA GLY A 749 -7.78 26.21 19.29
C GLY A 749 -8.20 24.76 19.33
N THR A 750 -9.45 24.54 18.99
CA THR A 750 -10.07 23.20 18.93
C THR A 750 -10.16 22.74 17.50
N TYR A 751 -9.73 21.51 17.25
CA TYR A 751 -9.70 20.89 15.93
C TYR A 751 -10.37 19.54 15.97
N ARG A 752 -10.92 19.10 14.83
CA ARG A 752 -11.45 17.75 14.69
C ARG A 752 -10.75 17.05 13.54
N PHE A 753 -9.96 16.06 13.87
CA PHE A 753 -9.34 15.18 12.90
C PHE A 753 -10.35 14.15 12.41
N GLN A 754 -10.45 13.97 11.09
CA GLN A 754 -11.26 12.95 10.45
C GLN A 754 -10.40 12.19 9.47
N VAL A 755 -10.55 10.87 9.46
CA VAL A 755 -9.89 9.99 8.47
C VAL A 755 -10.90 9.03 7.88
N ALA A 756 -10.83 8.84 6.58
CA ALA A 756 -11.65 7.91 5.83
C ALA A 756 -10.76 6.93 5.07
N ALA A 757 -11.23 5.71 4.89
CA ALA A 757 -10.54 4.70 4.10
C ALA A 757 -11.43 4.19 2.97
N SER A 758 -10.80 3.69 1.92
CA SER A 758 -11.44 3.04 0.78
C SER A 758 -10.58 1.87 0.33
N ARG A 759 -11.19 0.81 -0.17
CA ARG A 759 -10.49 -0.20 -0.98
C ARG A 759 -10.32 0.32 -2.40
N VAL A 760 -9.24 -0.07 -3.08
CA VAL A 760 -9.04 0.31 -4.49
C VAL A 760 -10.25 -0.11 -5.32
N GLY A 761 -10.91 0.85 -5.96
CA GLY A 761 -12.14 0.64 -6.73
C GLY A 761 -13.43 0.62 -5.91
N GLY A 762 -13.36 0.80 -4.59
CA GLY A 762 -14.52 0.86 -3.69
C GLY A 762 -14.88 2.28 -3.24
N PRO A 763 -16.03 2.43 -2.57
CA PRO A 763 -16.46 3.72 -2.01
C PRO A 763 -15.59 4.11 -0.81
N TRP A 764 -15.51 5.40 -0.54
CA TRP A 764 -14.95 5.92 0.70
C TRP A 764 -15.89 5.65 1.88
N SER A 765 -15.35 5.35 3.06
CA SER A 765 -16.14 5.36 4.29
C SER A 765 -16.75 6.77 4.50
N ALA A 766 -18.00 6.83 4.91
CA ALA A 766 -18.72 8.10 5.08
C ALA A 766 -18.00 9.01 6.11
N VAL A 767 -17.71 8.46 7.29
CA VAL A 767 -16.75 8.96 8.28
C VAL A 767 -16.10 7.71 8.87
N GLY A 768 -14.77 7.61 8.81
CA GLY A 768 -14.07 6.43 9.31
C GLY A 768 -13.83 6.53 10.81
N ALA A 769 -12.94 7.39 11.23
CA ALA A 769 -12.62 7.67 12.63
C ALA A 769 -12.46 9.17 12.85
N GLU A 770 -12.85 9.63 14.04
CA GLU A 770 -12.75 11.03 14.45
C GLU A 770 -11.97 11.15 15.75
N LEU A 771 -11.28 12.29 15.91
CA LEU A 771 -10.54 12.64 17.11
C LEU A 771 -10.59 14.15 17.33
N GLU A 772 -10.96 14.57 18.53
CA GLU A 772 -10.91 15.97 18.92
C GLU A 772 -9.53 16.29 19.52
N LEU A 773 -8.93 17.37 19.03
CA LEU A 773 -7.66 17.90 19.49
C LEU A 773 -7.88 19.32 20.03
N GLU A 774 -7.27 19.66 21.13
CA GLU A 774 -7.25 21.01 21.68
C GLU A 774 -5.80 21.44 21.87
N GLN A 775 -5.36 22.40 21.07
CA GLN A 775 -4.05 23.04 21.23
C GLN A 775 -4.16 24.15 22.25
N GLU A 776 -3.49 24.00 23.37
CA GLU A 776 -3.47 25.01 24.40
C GLU A 776 -2.69 26.28 23.95
N ALA A 777 -3.21 27.43 24.33
CA ALA A 777 -2.53 28.69 24.08
C ALA A 777 -1.47 28.97 25.15
N HIS A 778 -0.33 29.53 24.76
CA HIS A 778 0.57 30.11 25.73
C HIS A 778 -0.13 31.20 26.51
N PHE A 779 0.27 31.42 27.78
CA PHE A 779 -0.34 32.43 28.64
C PHE A 779 -0.36 33.81 27.97
N TYR A 780 0.68 34.17 27.18
CA TYR A 780 0.78 35.43 26.46
C TYR A 780 -0.11 35.52 25.20
N GLU A 781 -0.59 34.40 24.69
CA GLU A 781 -1.55 34.31 23.56
C GLU A 781 -3.00 34.42 24.04
N SER A 782 -3.25 34.21 25.32
CA SER A 782 -4.58 34.24 25.92
C SER A 782 -5.20 35.64 25.86
N GLN A 783 -6.52 35.73 25.70
CA GLN A 783 -7.25 37.01 25.61
C GLN A 783 -7.06 37.84 26.85
N TRP A 784 -7.07 37.25 28.06
CA TRP A 784 -6.90 37.98 29.30
C TRP A 784 -5.52 38.66 29.41
N PHE A 785 -4.45 37.96 28.90
CA PHE A 785 -3.10 38.53 28.88
C PHE A 785 -3.01 39.71 27.90
N LYS A 786 -3.63 39.62 26.72
CA LYS A 786 -3.73 40.69 25.73
C LYS A 786 -4.46 41.91 26.33
N TRP A 787 -5.57 41.66 27.05
CA TRP A 787 -6.28 42.71 27.79
C TRP A 787 -5.43 43.29 28.91
N LEU A 788 -4.71 42.46 29.69
CA LEU A 788 -3.81 42.90 30.75
C LEU A 788 -2.65 43.72 30.18
N ALA A 789 -2.00 43.24 29.12
CA ALA A 789 -0.92 43.96 28.44
C ALA A 789 -1.42 45.31 27.89
N SER A 790 -2.59 45.31 27.26
CA SER A 790 -3.21 46.55 26.78
C SER A 790 -3.54 47.52 27.92
N LEU A 791 -4.06 46.99 29.02
CA LEU A 791 -4.33 47.79 30.22
C LEU A 791 -3.04 48.37 30.81
N LEU A 792 -1.98 47.55 30.89
CA LEU A 792 -0.66 48.01 31.35
C LEU A 792 -0.09 49.13 30.46
N ILE A 793 -0.23 49.00 29.15
CA ILE A 793 0.19 50.02 28.19
C ILE A 793 -0.63 51.31 28.38
N ILE A 794 -1.96 51.16 28.56
CA ILE A 794 -2.84 52.32 28.84
C ILE A 794 -2.46 52.97 30.16
N VAL A 795 -2.25 52.18 31.24
CA VAL A 795 -1.84 52.69 32.56
C VAL A 795 -0.49 53.38 32.47
N ALA A 796 0.49 52.76 31.75
CA ALA A 796 1.77 53.38 31.50
C ALA A 796 1.64 54.71 30.70
N GLY A 797 0.76 54.69 29.67
CA GLY A 797 0.45 55.91 28.90
C GLY A 797 -0.20 56.99 29.72
N VAL A 798 -1.18 56.63 30.57
CA VAL A 798 -1.82 57.55 31.52
C VAL A 798 -0.82 58.05 32.57
N GLY A 799 0.02 57.15 33.11
CA GLY A 799 1.11 57.48 34.02
C GLY A 799 2.09 58.47 33.41
N ALA A 800 2.52 58.19 32.18
CA ALA A 800 3.39 59.07 31.41
C ALA A 800 2.70 60.42 31.12
N TYR A 801 1.41 60.39 30.81
CA TYR A 801 0.62 61.63 30.64
C TYR A 801 0.55 62.43 31.91
N TRP A 802 0.21 61.81 33.05
CA TRP A 802 0.20 62.49 34.36
C TRP A 802 1.59 63.00 34.81
N ALA A 803 2.65 62.21 34.59
CA ALA A 803 4.02 62.63 34.81
C ALA A 803 4.36 63.85 33.94
N ARG A 804 3.89 63.85 32.68
CA ARG A 804 4.07 64.95 31.75
C ARG A 804 3.28 66.19 32.21
N VAL A 805 2.04 66.01 32.65
CA VAL A 805 1.21 67.08 33.18
C VAL A 805 1.81 67.61 34.47
N ALA A 806 2.28 66.74 35.39
CA ALA A 806 3.01 67.20 36.61
C ALA A 806 4.29 67.99 36.27
N GLN A 807 5.04 67.47 35.27
CA GLN A 807 6.24 68.16 34.76
C GLN A 807 5.91 69.55 34.16
N LEU A 808 4.80 69.64 33.42
CA LEU A 808 4.31 70.91 32.86
C LEU A 808 3.80 71.84 33.93
N ASN A 809 3.12 71.32 34.97
CA ASN A 809 2.69 72.17 36.14
C ASN A 809 3.86 72.68 36.98
N VAL A 810 4.90 71.81 37.15
CA VAL A 810 6.15 72.26 37.82
C VAL A 810 6.84 73.28 36.95
N ARG A 811 6.88 73.06 35.61
CA ARG A 811 7.45 74.07 34.70
C ARG A 811 6.64 75.33 34.62
N GLY A 812 5.28 75.24 34.71
CA GLY A 812 4.37 76.39 34.77
C GLY A 812 4.64 77.23 36.00
N ARG A 813 4.87 76.61 37.18
CA ARG A 813 5.26 77.28 38.39
C ARG A 813 6.68 77.86 38.32
N GLN A 814 7.62 77.20 37.66
CA GLN A 814 8.97 77.76 37.43
C GLN A 814 8.98 78.90 36.39
N LEU A 815 8.05 78.78 35.37
CA LEU A 815 7.91 79.92 34.42
C LEU A 815 7.32 81.16 35.03
N GLN A 816 6.41 81.01 35.99
CA GLN A 816 5.82 82.09 36.71
C GLN A 816 6.88 82.85 37.62
N SER A 817 7.79 82.07 38.23
CA SER A 817 8.92 82.65 38.99
C SER A 817 10.04 83.23 38.09
N MET A 818 10.15 82.71 36.83
CA MET A 818 11.15 83.21 35.87
C MET A 818 10.69 84.45 35.08
N VAL A 819 9.39 84.72 35.05
CA VAL A 819 8.87 85.95 34.45
C VAL A 819 9.23 87.13 35.33
N ASP A 820 9.32 86.94 36.63
CA ASP A 820 9.75 88.03 37.60
C ASP A 820 11.28 88.24 37.60
N GLU A 821 12.08 87.23 37.25
CA GLU A 821 13.55 87.37 37.12
C GLU A 821 14.02 87.80 35.71
N ARG A 822 13.18 87.63 34.70
CA ARG A 822 13.61 87.86 33.28
C ARG A 822 13.58 89.33 32.87
N THR A 823 13.08 90.24 33.71
CA THR A 823 13.26 91.69 33.48
C THR A 823 14.69 92.14 33.73
N LEU A 824 15.50 91.30 34.40
CA LEU A 824 16.90 91.60 34.68
C LEU A 824 17.94 90.86 33.85
N ALA A 825 17.48 89.84 33.03
CA ALA A 825 18.42 88.96 32.39
C ALA A 825 18.44 89.10 30.84
N LEU A 826 17.74 90.09 30.28
CA LEU A 826 17.69 90.34 28.84
C LEU A 826 18.99 90.84 28.21
N GLU A 827 19.96 91.12 29.04
CA GLU A 827 21.29 91.52 28.57
C GLU A 827 22.35 90.41 28.51
N GLN A 828 22.05 89.27 29.07
CA GLN A 828 22.97 88.05 29.01
C GLN A 828 22.68 87.03 27.96
N GLU A 829 21.60 87.15 27.27
CA GLU A 829 21.12 86.10 26.38
C GLU A 829 21.67 86.14 24.93
N ARG A 830 22.43 87.11 24.61
CA ARG A 830 23.11 87.32 23.33
C ARG A 830 24.36 86.42 23.15
N GLN A 831 24.84 85.83 24.22
CA GLN A 831 26.07 85.02 24.19
C GLN A 831 25.79 83.50 24.23
N LYS A 832 24.56 83.05 24.49
CA LYS A 832 24.23 81.59 24.56
C LYS A 832 23.63 81.03 23.34
N LEU A 833 23.29 81.76 22.30
CA LEU A 833 22.70 81.26 21.06
C LEU A 833 23.68 80.55 20.11
N GLU A 834 24.99 80.75 20.35
CA GLU A 834 26.02 80.10 19.51
C GLU A 834 26.38 78.64 19.94
N ALA A 835 26.10 78.31 21.22
CA ALA A 835 26.46 77.00 21.79
C ALA A 835 25.41 75.90 21.47
N THR A 836 24.14 76.24 21.17
CA THR A 836 23.06 75.30 21.01
C THR A 836 22.96 74.73 19.58
N ASN A 837 23.58 75.38 18.59
CA ASN A 837 23.64 74.94 17.24
C ASN A 837 24.70 73.85 16.99
N GLN A 838 25.65 73.66 17.88
CA GLN A 838 26.65 72.60 17.77
C GLN A 838 26.17 71.23 18.32
N GLU A 839 25.22 71.26 19.27
CA GLU A 839 24.70 70.01 19.89
C GLU A 839 23.65 69.32 19.01
N LYS A 840 22.89 70.07 18.22
CA LYS A 840 21.93 69.49 17.22
C LYS A 840 22.63 68.77 16.06
N ALA A 841 23.84 69.21 15.72
CA ALA A 841 24.60 68.56 14.67
C ALA A 841 25.15 67.17 15.12
N ARG A 842 25.43 66.99 16.41
CA ARG A 842 25.91 65.68 16.94
C ARG A 842 24.83 64.63 17.05
N LEU A 843 23.63 65.04 17.39
CA LEU A 843 22.47 64.05 17.45
C LEU A 843 22.03 63.56 16.10
N LEU A 844 22.14 64.37 15.05
CA LEU A 844 21.81 63.93 13.67
C LEU A 844 22.80 62.91 13.11
N VAL A 845 24.08 63.00 13.58
CA VAL A 845 25.10 62.02 13.16
C VAL A 845 24.88 60.65 13.82
N GLN A 846 24.44 60.61 15.08
CA GLN A 846 24.17 59.36 15.80
C GLN A 846 22.94 58.59 15.24
N VAL A 847 21.93 59.31 14.79
CA VAL A 847 20.73 58.70 14.17
C VAL A 847 21.07 58.14 12.80
N ALA A 848 21.97 58.78 12.05
CA ALA A 848 22.39 58.28 10.74
C ALA A 848 23.27 56.99 10.84
N GLU A 849 24.09 56.89 11.91
CA GLU A 849 24.89 55.69 12.15
C GLU A 849 24.04 54.48 12.60
N ALA A 850 23.02 54.71 13.43
CA ALA A 850 22.08 53.65 13.82
C ALA A 850 21.25 53.13 12.63
N ALA A 851 20.81 54.02 11.74
CA ALA A 851 20.09 53.62 10.54
C ALA A 851 20.95 52.77 9.57
N LYS A 852 22.25 53.12 9.45
CA LYS A 852 23.19 52.32 8.65
C LYS A 852 23.44 50.91 9.22
N SER A 853 23.45 50.78 10.54
CA SER A 853 23.64 49.45 11.17
C SER A 853 22.44 48.56 11.00
N TYR A 854 21.20 49.07 11.03
CA TYR A 854 19.98 48.30 10.79
C TYR A 854 19.83 47.88 9.34
N GLU A 855 20.26 48.70 8.38
CA GLU A 855 20.23 48.37 6.96
C GLU A 855 21.20 47.24 6.64
N LYS A 856 22.36 47.18 7.31
CA LYS A 856 23.36 46.13 7.11
C LYS A 856 22.89 44.75 7.61
N LEU A 857 22.24 44.71 8.79
CA LEU A 857 21.71 43.46 9.38
C LEU A 857 20.54 42.87 8.60
N SER A 858 19.86 43.62 7.74
CA SER A 858 18.72 43.19 6.95
C SER A 858 19.13 42.51 5.62
N LYS A 859 20.38 42.75 5.17
CA LYS A 859 20.83 42.35 3.80
C LYS A 859 21.91 41.28 3.78
N GLU A 860 22.59 41.06 4.88
CA GLU A 860 23.76 40.18 4.94
C GLU A 860 23.45 38.88 5.72
N ASP A 861 24.15 37.79 5.39
CA ASP A 861 24.16 36.54 6.14
C ASP A 861 25.02 36.67 7.39
N GLY A 862 24.47 36.37 8.55
CA GLY A 862 25.11 36.58 9.85
C GLY A 862 26.39 35.78 10.10
N LEU A 863 26.66 34.70 9.36
CA LEU A 863 27.84 33.87 9.51
C LEU A 863 28.97 34.29 8.54
N THR A 864 28.63 34.48 7.28
CA THR A 864 29.60 34.72 6.21
C THR A 864 29.78 36.19 5.85
N GLY A 865 28.85 37.05 6.25
CA GLY A 865 28.86 38.48 5.90
C GLY A 865 28.52 38.78 4.45
N LEU A 866 28.16 37.77 3.67
CA LEU A 866 27.75 37.90 2.29
C LEU A 866 26.28 38.32 2.18
N ALA A 867 25.82 38.61 0.95
CA ALA A 867 24.40 38.82 0.70
C ALA A 867 23.60 37.59 1.17
N ASN A 868 22.55 37.84 1.98
CA ASN A 868 21.63 36.75 2.33
C ASN A 868 20.72 36.41 1.18
N ARG A 869 20.03 35.26 1.27
CA ARG A 869 19.14 34.73 0.21
C ARG A 869 18.16 35.79 -0.30
N ARG A 870 17.56 36.58 0.60
CA ARG A 870 16.58 37.63 0.22
C ARG A 870 17.19 38.71 -0.65
N GLU A 871 18.42 39.13 -0.32
CA GLU A 871 19.16 40.14 -1.08
C GLU A 871 19.66 39.54 -2.43
N LEU A 872 20.04 38.25 -2.44
CA LEU A 872 20.40 37.55 -3.66
C LEU A 872 19.22 37.42 -4.64
N ASP A 873 18.05 37.00 -4.16
CA ASP A 873 16.85 36.88 -4.99
C ASP A 873 16.44 38.24 -5.58
N ARG A 874 16.58 39.30 -4.80
CA ARG A 874 16.33 40.68 -5.26
C ARG A 874 17.32 41.13 -6.31
N ASN A 875 18.61 40.91 -6.10
CA ASN A 875 19.66 41.26 -7.05
C ASN A 875 19.58 40.45 -8.32
N LEU A 876 19.27 39.15 -8.25
CA LEU A 876 19.08 38.29 -9.39
C LEU A 876 17.91 38.78 -10.26
N ALA A 877 16.78 39.15 -9.66
CA ALA A 877 15.63 39.67 -10.39
C ALA A 877 15.95 41.00 -11.11
N LEU A 878 16.72 41.87 -10.43
CA LEU A 878 17.17 43.14 -10.99
C LEU A 878 18.13 42.94 -12.16
N GLU A 879 19.15 42.09 -11.99
CA GLU A 879 20.15 41.86 -13.02
C GLU A 879 19.57 41.06 -14.19
N PHE A 880 18.64 40.13 -13.97
CA PHE A 880 17.90 39.47 -15.03
C PHE A 880 17.08 40.45 -15.87
N THR A 881 16.39 41.39 -15.21
CA THR A 881 15.63 42.44 -15.88
C THR A 881 16.54 43.35 -16.69
N ARG A 882 17.71 43.74 -16.14
CA ARG A 882 18.72 44.53 -16.83
C ARG A 882 19.33 43.83 -18.04
N ALA A 883 19.71 42.57 -17.87
CA ALA A 883 20.27 41.72 -18.91
C ALA A 883 19.25 41.49 -20.05
N THR A 884 18.00 41.34 -19.71
CA THR A 884 16.91 41.17 -20.68
C THR A 884 16.65 42.45 -21.47
N ARG A 885 16.66 43.60 -20.77
CA ARG A 885 16.40 44.92 -21.39
C ARG A 885 17.55 45.37 -22.30
N ASN A 886 18.77 45.01 -21.93
CA ASN A 886 19.99 45.53 -22.62
C ASN A 886 20.60 44.44 -23.55
N GLU A 887 19.96 43.29 -23.72
CA GLU A 887 20.46 42.13 -24.48
C GLU A 887 21.87 41.70 -24.13
N ARG A 888 22.27 41.86 -22.84
CA ARG A 888 23.59 41.47 -22.36
C ARG A 888 23.58 40.08 -21.76
N PRO A 889 24.70 39.35 -21.81
CA PRO A 889 24.79 38.06 -21.17
C PRO A 889 24.71 38.21 -19.65
N LEU A 890 24.02 37.28 -19.01
CA LEU A 890 23.97 37.12 -17.56
C LEU A 890 24.21 35.67 -17.26
N SER A 891 25.18 35.35 -16.45
CA SER A 891 25.43 33.99 -15.97
C SER A 891 25.14 33.89 -14.48
N LEU A 892 24.63 32.73 -14.08
CA LEU A 892 24.53 32.33 -12.68
C LEU A 892 25.43 31.14 -12.43
N ALA A 893 26.02 31.10 -11.28
CA ALA A 893 26.72 29.91 -10.81
C ALA A 893 26.24 29.55 -9.41
N LEU A 894 25.65 28.40 -9.30
CA LEU A 894 25.30 27.82 -8.02
C LEU A 894 26.44 26.88 -7.59
N ALA A 895 26.91 27.05 -6.39
CA ALA A 895 28.04 26.34 -5.84
C ALA A 895 27.68 25.63 -4.54
N ASP A 896 28.25 24.48 -4.29
CA ASP A 896 28.01 23.69 -3.10
C ASP A 896 29.30 23.00 -2.64
N ILE A 897 29.56 23.08 -1.34
CA ILE A 897 30.78 22.51 -0.74
C ILE A 897 30.63 21.00 -0.68
N ASP A 898 31.49 20.29 -1.38
CA ASP A 898 31.45 18.84 -1.47
C ASP A 898 31.61 18.17 -0.10
N TYR A 899 30.68 17.27 0.21
CA TYR A 899 30.69 16.49 1.45
C TYR A 899 30.68 17.32 2.72
N PHE A 900 30.15 18.55 2.72
CA PHE A 900 30.14 19.45 3.86
C PHE A 900 29.55 18.83 5.13
N LYS A 901 28.53 18.01 4.98
CA LYS A 901 27.97 17.24 6.11
C LYS A 901 29.05 16.35 6.76
N LYS A 902 29.89 15.67 5.96
CA LYS A 902 30.97 14.87 6.51
C LYS A 902 32.02 15.71 7.25
N ILE A 903 32.27 16.93 6.78
CA ILE A 903 33.16 17.87 7.46
C ILE A 903 32.58 18.22 8.85
N ASN A 904 31.29 18.55 8.92
CA ASN A 904 30.62 18.81 10.18
C ASN A 904 30.61 17.58 11.11
N ASP A 905 30.33 16.41 10.57
CA ASP A 905 30.23 15.17 11.34
C ASP A 905 31.62 14.70 11.85
N GLN A 906 32.69 14.97 11.07
CA GLN A 906 34.06 14.54 11.39
C GLN A 906 34.81 15.55 12.27
N TYR A 907 34.63 16.87 12.03
CA TYR A 907 35.44 17.93 12.65
C TYR A 907 34.69 18.88 13.57
N SER A 908 33.38 18.85 13.60
CA SER A 908 32.41 19.70 14.33
C SER A 908 31.81 20.86 13.51
N HIS A 909 30.64 21.32 13.93
CA HIS A 909 29.97 22.47 13.31
C HIS A 909 30.80 23.77 13.34
N ALA A 910 31.63 23.96 14.38
CA ALA A 910 32.51 25.14 14.47
C ALA A 910 33.54 25.16 13.34
N VAL A 911 34.15 24.00 13.04
CA VAL A 911 35.08 23.87 11.91
C VAL A 911 34.32 24.03 10.57
N GLY A 912 33.09 23.49 10.45
CA GLY A 912 32.24 23.76 9.30
C GLY A 912 31.93 25.25 9.09
N ASP A 913 31.68 26.00 10.17
CA ASP A 913 31.48 27.45 10.11
C ASP A 913 32.74 28.21 9.65
N ASP A 914 33.93 27.75 10.06
CA ASP A 914 35.19 28.32 9.59
C ASP A 914 35.47 27.98 8.12
N VAL A 915 35.10 26.77 7.68
CA VAL A 915 35.11 26.39 6.25
C VAL A 915 34.19 27.32 5.47
N LEU A 916 32.94 27.54 5.93
CA LEU A 916 32.00 28.44 5.26
C LEU A 916 32.54 29.86 5.15
N ARG A 917 33.17 30.39 6.19
CA ARG A 917 33.79 31.73 6.17
C ARG A 917 34.99 31.82 5.22
N ALA A 918 35.81 30.74 5.16
CA ALA A 918 36.95 30.69 4.27
C ALA A 918 36.51 30.59 2.78
N VAL A 919 35.52 29.68 2.48
CA VAL A 919 34.94 29.59 1.15
C VAL A 919 34.28 30.91 0.74
N ALA A 920 33.50 31.52 1.62
CA ALA A 920 32.88 32.82 1.35
C ALA A 920 33.88 33.88 0.92
N ARG A 921 35.02 34.01 1.61
CA ARG A 921 36.10 34.95 1.26
C ARG A 921 36.68 34.64 -0.11
N ILE A 922 37.02 33.38 -0.39
CA ILE A 922 37.58 32.97 -1.68
C ILE A 922 36.61 33.26 -2.85
N LEU A 923 35.31 33.05 -2.64
CA LEU A 923 34.31 33.37 -3.64
C LEU A 923 34.18 34.86 -3.91
N VAL A 924 34.26 35.71 -2.87
CA VAL A 924 34.25 37.17 -3.00
C VAL A 924 35.51 37.65 -3.72
N ASP A 925 36.68 37.18 -3.28
CA ASP A 925 37.96 37.57 -3.88
C ASP A 925 38.08 37.13 -5.35
N GLY A 926 37.35 36.09 -5.73
CA GLY A 926 37.28 35.60 -7.11
C GLY A 926 36.32 36.42 -8.00
N CYS A 927 35.45 37.28 -7.43
CA CYS A 927 34.45 38.06 -8.13
C CYS A 927 34.89 39.53 -8.38
N ARG A 928 34.21 40.18 -9.32
CA ARG A 928 34.39 41.63 -9.62
C ARG A 928 33.44 42.46 -8.75
N ASN A 929 33.70 43.76 -8.66
CA ASN A 929 32.86 44.67 -7.83
C ASN A 929 31.36 44.73 -8.20
N HIS A 930 31.01 44.37 -9.43
CA HIS A 930 29.62 44.35 -9.89
C HIS A 930 28.98 42.95 -9.88
N ASP A 931 29.76 41.91 -9.59
CA ASP A 931 29.25 40.58 -9.34
C ASP A 931 28.64 40.51 -7.93
N THR A 932 27.62 39.73 -7.76
CA THR A 932 26.99 39.50 -6.47
C THR A 932 27.25 38.06 -6.01
N VAL A 933 27.84 37.93 -4.84
CA VAL A 933 28.05 36.64 -4.17
C VAL A 933 27.26 36.60 -2.89
N GLY A 934 26.56 35.53 -2.63
CA GLY A 934 25.88 35.39 -1.37
C GLY A 934 25.64 33.91 -0.99
N ARG A 935 25.27 33.73 0.27
CA ARG A 935 24.93 32.41 0.78
C ARG A 935 23.47 32.12 0.51
N TYR A 936 23.22 31.11 -0.35
CA TYR A 936 21.90 30.78 -0.81
C TYR A 936 21.19 29.76 0.10
N GLY A 937 21.94 28.82 0.67
CA GLY A 937 21.46 27.79 1.62
C GLY A 937 22.57 27.40 2.59
N GLY A 938 22.40 26.33 3.34
CA GLY A 938 23.35 25.85 4.37
C GLY A 938 24.82 25.86 3.94
N GLU A 939 25.17 25.06 2.94
CA GLU A 939 26.52 24.98 2.34
C GLU A 939 26.55 25.51 0.90
N GLU A 940 25.47 26.13 0.43
CA GLU A 940 25.30 26.58 -0.94
C GLU A 940 25.53 28.08 -1.09
N PHE A 941 26.21 28.46 -2.14
CA PHE A 941 26.48 29.85 -2.52
C PHE A 941 25.97 30.11 -3.93
N LEU A 942 25.39 31.28 -4.13
CA LEU A 942 24.97 31.73 -5.44
C LEU A 942 25.78 32.94 -5.89
N LEU A 943 26.34 32.88 -7.10
CA LEU A 943 27.02 33.97 -7.76
C LEU A 943 26.14 34.47 -8.92
N VAL A 944 25.86 35.76 -8.92
CA VAL A 944 25.19 36.46 -10.00
C VAL A 944 26.26 37.24 -10.77
N LEU A 945 26.49 36.90 -12.01
CA LEU A 945 27.60 37.40 -12.84
C LEU A 945 27.03 38.17 -14.04
N PRO A 946 26.75 39.47 -13.87
CA PRO A 946 26.25 40.29 -14.95
C PRO A 946 27.31 40.43 -16.07
N GLU A 947 26.84 40.68 -17.29
CA GLU A 947 27.67 40.88 -18.46
C GLU A 947 28.77 39.81 -18.70
N THR A 948 28.45 38.58 -18.27
CA THR A 948 29.37 37.42 -18.30
C THR A 948 28.74 36.30 -19.11
N ASP A 949 29.40 35.86 -20.15
CA ASP A 949 28.96 34.74 -20.97
C ASP A 949 29.33 33.39 -20.34
N ALA A 950 28.84 32.29 -20.92
CA ALA A 950 29.05 30.94 -20.39
C ALA A 950 30.53 30.53 -20.28
N GLN A 951 31.37 30.98 -21.20
CA GLN A 951 32.80 30.66 -21.22
C GLN A 951 33.55 31.43 -20.12
N ALA A 952 33.26 32.72 -20.00
CA ALA A 952 33.84 33.56 -18.95
C ALA A 952 33.41 33.13 -17.55
N ALA A 953 32.11 32.81 -17.37
CA ALA A 953 31.59 32.29 -16.11
C ALA A 953 32.26 30.96 -15.72
N TRP A 954 32.46 30.06 -16.69
CA TRP A 954 33.19 28.82 -16.45
C TRP A 954 34.65 29.05 -15.98
N HIS A 955 35.35 29.99 -16.59
CA HIS A 955 36.73 30.33 -16.16
C HIS A 955 36.80 30.94 -14.75
N ILE A 956 35.77 31.76 -14.40
CA ILE A 956 35.68 32.33 -13.06
C ILE A 956 35.46 31.20 -12.04
N CYS A 957 34.50 30.33 -12.27
CA CYS A 957 34.18 29.25 -11.33
C CYS A 957 35.28 28.20 -11.26
N GLU A 958 35.93 27.86 -12.37
CA GLU A 958 37.05 26.90 -12.38
C GLU A 958 38.27 27.44 -11.64
N ARG A 959 38.53 28.75 -11.71
CA ARG A 959 39.59 29.40 -10.91
C ARG A 959 39.25 29.35 -9.41
N MET A 960 38.00 29.66 -9.03
CA MET A 960 37.54 29.58 -7.64
C MET A 960 37.60 28.14 -7.12
N ARG A 961 37.13 27.18 -7.91
CA ARG A 961 37.20 25.76 -7.57
C ARG A 961 38.63 25.34 -7.25
N LYS A 962 39.57 25.67 -8.12
CA LYS A 962 41.01 25.38 -7.92
C LYS A 962 41.60 26.11 -6.71
N THR A 963 41.20 27.34 -6.47
CA THR A 963 41.66 28.10 -5.28
C THR A 963 41.17 27.43 -4.02
N ILE A 964 39.90 26.96 -3.97
CA ILE A 964 39.36 26.25 -2.82
C ILE A 964 40.02 24.88 -2.65
N GLU A 965 40.22 24.13 -3.73
CA GLU A 965 40.90 22.83 -3.69
C GLU A 965 42.35 22.94 -3.16
N ASN A 966 43.06 24.03 -3.51
CA ASN A 966 44.48 24.23 -3.14
C ASN A 966 44.63 25.16 -1.90
N TYR A 967 43.55 25.56 -1.25
CA TYR A 967 43.60 26.36 -0.06
C TYR A 967 44.24 25.57 1.09
N ASP A 968 44.99 26.25 1.95
CA ASP A 968 45.61 25.60 3.12
C ASP A 968 44.59 25.30 4.22
N TRP A 969 43.81 24.27 4.00
CA TRP A 969 42.77 23.83 4.96
C TRP A 969 43.37 23.29 6.26
N LYS A 970 44.63 22.92 6.29
CA LYS A 970 45.31 22.48 7.52
C LYS A 970 45.39 23.58 8.58
N ALA A 971 45.33 24.83 8.17
CA ALA A 971 45.21 25.97 9.09
C ALA A 971 43.88 26.01 9.87
N ILE A 972 42.83 25.33 9.40
CA ILE A 972 41.55 25.22 10.06
C ILE A 972 41.43 23.93 10.86
N ALA A 973 41.82 22.79 10.27
CA ALA A 973 41.86 21.49 10.97
C ALA A 973 42.88 20.55 10.31
N ALA A 974 43.55 19.71 11.12
CA ALA A 974 44.52 18.74 10.61
C ALA A 974 43.79 17.74 9.67
N ASP A 975 44.40 17.41 8.53
CA ASP A 975 43.92 16.51 7.49
C ASP A 975 42.60 16.95 6.82
N LEU A 976 42.16 18.18 7.03
CA LEU A 976 40.99 18.74 6.34
C LEU A 976 41.35 19.03 4.87
N SER A 977 40.49 18.59 3.97
CA SER A 977 40.51 18.99 2.56
C SER A 977 39.07 19.35 2.15
N VAL A 978 38.91 20.44 1.44
CA VAL A 978 37.60 20.93 1.01
C VAL A 978 37.59 21.13 -0.49
N THR A 979 36.60 20.63 -1.16
CA THR A 979 36.37 20.89 -2.57
C THR A 979 34.96 21.48 -2.76
N ILE A 980 34.72 22.05 -3.89
CA ILE A 980 33.45 22.69 -4.24
C ILE A 980 33.05 22.33 -5.66
N SER A 981 31.76 22.10 -5.85
CA SER A 981 31.16 21.85 -7.15
C SER A 981 30.32 23.06 -7.61
N PHE A 982 30.37 23.37 -8.90
CA PHE A 982 29.59 24.45 -9.49
C PHE A 982 28.71 23.97 -10.63
N GLY A 983 27.49 24.53 -10.69
CA GLY A 983 26.63 24.44 -11.86
C GLY A 983 26.37 25.82 -12.42
N ILE A 984 26.71 26.06 -13.68
CA ILE A 984 26.61 27.37 -14.33
C ILE A 984 25.46 27.37 -15.32
N SER A 985 24.64 28.40 -15.30
CA SER A 985 23.68 28.70 -16.32
C SER A 985 23.89 30.10 -16.90
N THR A 986 23.72 30.26 -18.16
CA THR A 986 23.79 31.55 -18.85
C THR A 986 22.49 31.82 -19.57
N ARG A 987 21.97 33.01 -19.44
CA ARG A 987 20.71 33.43 -20.03
C ARG A 987 20.73 33.29 -21.55
N ALA A 988 19.78 32.54 -22.09
CA ALA A 988 19.47 32.45 -23.50
C ALA A 988 18.40 33.52 -23.89
N ALA A 989 18.30 33.82 -25.17
CA ALA A 989 17.36 34.85 -25.65
C ALA A 989 15.88 34.52 -25.35
N ASP A 990 15.56 33.22 -25.23
CA ASP A 990 14.22 32.69 -24.98
C ASP A 990 13.92 32.42 -23.50
N ASP A 991 14.86 32.71 -22.62
CA ASP A 991 14.63 32.53 -21.17
C ASP A 991 13.64 33.56 -20.63
N LYS A 992 12.52 33.08 -20.11
CA LYS A 992 11.39 33.90 -19.68
C LYS A 992 11.45 34.40 -18.23
N SER A 993 12.27 33.79 -17.37
CA SER A 993 12.38 34.18 -15.97
C SER A 993 13.73 33.84 -15.33
N ALA A 994 14.07 34.56 -14.28
CA ALA A 994 15.26 34.34 -13.46
C ALA A 994 15.24 32.98 -12.76
N GLU A 995 14.06 32.48 -12.37
CA GLU A 995 13.88 31.19 -11.71
C GLU A 995 14.26 30.03 -12.64
N ARG A 996 13.95 30.13 -13.93
CA ARG A 996 14.36 29.11 -14.91
C ARG A 996 15.88 29.06 -15.06
N LEU A 997 16.51 30.23 -15.08
CA LEU A 997 17.98 30.31 -15.15
C LEU A 997 18.60 29.68 -13.89
N LEU A 998 18.06 29.96 -12.72
CA LEU A 998 18.51 29.36 -11.46
C LEU A 998 18.28 27.84 -11.41
N ALA A 999 17.12 27.36 -11.86
CA ALA A 999 16.84 25.92 -11.94
C ALA A 999 17.78 25.15 -12.88
N LEU A 1000 18.24 25.80 -13.94
CA LEU A 1000 19.23 25.23 -14.85
C LEU A 1000 20.62 25.16 -14.19
N ALA A 1001 21.00 26.20 -13.43
CA ALA A 1001 22.24 26.17 -12.66
C ALA A 1001 22.22 25.05 -11.61
N ASP A 1002 21.09 24.84 -10.94
CA ASP A 1002 20.91 23.76 -9.96
C ASP A 1002 21.00 22.37 -10.59
N THR A 1003 20.35 22.16 -11.74
CA THR A 1003 20.47 20.91 -12.50
C THR A 1003 21.91 20.59 -12.86
N ARG A 1004 22.67 21.59 -13.26
CA ARG A 1004 24.10 21.43 -13.60
C ARG A 1004 24.99 21.23 -12.38
N LEU A 1005 24.67 21.85 -11.28
CA LEU A 1005 25.31 21.58 -10.00
C LEU A 1005 25.08 20.13 -9.56
N TYR A 1006 23.85 19.66 -9.69
CA TYR A 1006 23.53 18.25 -9.44
C TYR A 1006 24.35 17.31 -10.35
N GLN A 1007 24.49 17.65 -11.63
CA GLN A 1007 25.35 16.91 -12.57
C GLN A 1007 26.83 16.94 -12.12
N SER A 1008 27.34 18.10 -11.71
CA SER A 1008 28.70 18.20 -11.14
C SER A 1008 28.91 17.25 -9.95
N LYS A 1009 27.90 17.14 -9.10
CA LYS A 1009 27.93 16.24 -7.94
C LYS A 1009 27.86 14.76 -8.33
N THR A 1010 27.07 14.40 -9.35
CA THR A 1010 26.94 12.99 -9.82
C THR A 1010 28.14 12.52 -10.61
N ASP A 1011 28.77 13.40 -11.39
CA ASP A 1011 29.93 13.08 -12.26
C ASP A 1011 31.26 13.00 -11.49
N GLY A 1012 31.22 13.04 -10.16
CA GLY A 1012 32.39 12.83 -9.30
C GLY A 1012 32.82 14.02 -8.46
N ARG A 1013 32.05 15.10 -8.43
CA ARG A 1013 32.30 16.33 -7.63
C ARG A 1013 33.58 17.10 -8.05
N ASN A 1014 33.92 18.14 -7.29
CA ASN A 1014 35.09 18.98 -7.50
C ASN A 1014 35.23 19.41 -8.96
N ARG A 1015 34.17 19.93 -9.54
CA ARG A 1015 34.14 20.35 -10.97
C ARG A 1015 33.14 21.45 -11.24
N VAL A 1016 33.21 21.98 -12.40
CA VAL A 1016 32.33 23.02 -12.92
C VAL A 1016 31.60 22.50 -14.15
N THR A 1017 30.26 22.38 -14.08
CA THR A 1017 29.38 21.99 -15.18
C THR A 1017 28.65 23.21 -15.75
N ARG A 1018 28.61 23.34 -17.08
CA ARG A 1018 27.99 24.47 -17.80
C ARG A 1018 27.04 24.01 -18.90
#